data_bf2f140c0a90d7ca638751f70bc3e381
#
_entry.id   bf2f140c0a90d7ca638751f70bc3e381
#
_cell.length_a   1.000
_cell.length_b   1.000
_cell.length_c   1.000
_cell.angle_alpha   90.00
_cell.angle_beta   90.00
_cell.angle_gamma   90.00
#
_symmetry.space_group_name_H-M   'P 1'
#
loop_
_entity.id
_entity.type
_entity.pdbx_description
1 polymer ?
#
loop_
_entity_poly.entity_id
_entity_poly.type
_entity_poly.pdbx_seq_one_letter_code
_entity_poly.pdbx_strand_id
1 'polypeptide(L)'
;MMFRLLVPTVGLLYSELAMRADIGSKSILVSLGLIAIGAFSILGRAVPHPEIAYGQIQQKEGAKSVPTFSKDIAPIVFNNCAVCHHPGGSGPFSVLSYSDIKSHAKQIAVVTKSRYMPPWLPEPGYGKFEGERKLEDRQIEAIQKWVAAGAPEGAATDLPPTPRFSEGWQLGKPDMVIELPQPYVLLANGNTDSWPRFVLPVPYTGTHYVRGIEIQPGNPKIVHHCYVAIDRTRTLHIANGEVYEVGAGSTAMDGQFSSGNSELDSRFLTWRPGSLPYLEPEGMTWRLDKDTDLILIMHLLGSGKSETIRPKIGLYFSDTPPTKFPMIMRLEHDDNIDIPAGAKDFEVSDDLELPTDVNVLAVLPHAHYLCKEMRAYATLPDGTRKWLILIKKWDFDWQGVFRYEEPLSLPKGTTLSMRYIYDNSEDNPRNPNIPPKRVRGGQKSTDEMADLWMEVLPSKREDLPALEIAMMRHRLTKYPQDVNGYNDLGAALRAMGKNREAVAPLREAALLNPANVQVQNNLGAVLGSLGDFDEAIGHLREALKMRPDYFLACFNLANALRLHGEIGEATAYYEQAVQLKPESVEAHDKLGLVYAQQGKSTDAIAQFREALRLRPNDPIARESLSRAEASVPASQQEK
;
A
#
# COMPACT_ATOMS: atom_id res chain seq x y z
N MET A 1 42.72 39.16 11.18
CA MET A 1 43.77 38.82 10.19
C MET A 1 43.04 38.03 9.12
N MET A 2 42.41 38.66 8.21
CA MET A 2 42.73 39.03 6.82
C MET A 2 43.64 38.04 6.11
N PHE A 3 43.06 37.25 5.16
CA PHE A 3 43.53 37.28 3.77
C PHE A 3 42.42 36.75 2.83
N ARG A 4 42.22 37.57 1.85
CA ARG A 4 41.27 37.52 0.73
C ARG A 4 41.95 36.93 -0.53
N LEU A 5 41.10 36.53 -1.52
CA LEU A 5 41.30 36.51 -2.99
C LEU A 5 41.95 35.24 -3.54
N LEU A 6 41.41 34.56 -4.60
CA LEU A 6 41.17 35.03 -5.97
C LEU A 6 40.38 33.99 -6.77
N VAL A 7 39.39 34.48 -7.52
CA VAL A 7 38.74 33.81 -8.67
C VAL A 7 39.62 34.15 -9.92
N PRO A 8 39.65 33.31 -10.96
CA PRO A 8 39.37 33.88 -12.27
C PRO A 8 38.36 33.10 -13.12
N THR A 9 37.45 33.85 -13.70
CA THR A 9 36.62 33.67 -14.87
C THR A 9 37.41 33.69 -16.17
N VAL A 10 37.10 32.83 -17.16
CA VAL A 10 37.22 32.99 -18.63
C VAL A 10 36.22 31.99 -19.21
N GLY A 11 35.22 32.21 -20.01
CA GLY A 11 34.98 33.22 -21.05
C GLY A 11 34.85 32.51 -22.39
N LEU A 12 33.61 32.32 -22.88
CA LEU A 12 33.08 32.32 -24.26
C LEU A 12 34.00 31.95 -25.47
N LEU A 13 33.49 31.09 -26.37
CA LEU A 13 33.38 31.44 -27.79
C LEU A 13 32.49 30.45 -28.58
N TYR A 14 31.65 31.05 -29.41
CA TYR A 14 30.76 30.59 -30.47
C TYR A 14 31.40 29.72 -31.56
N SER A 15 30.62 28.85 -32.22
CA SER A 15 30.44 28.97 -33.70
C SER A 15 29.30 28.08 -34.20
N GLU A 16 28.38 28.75 -34.90
CA GLU A 16 27.37 28.19 -35.80
C GLU A 16 28.01 27.45 -36.98
N LEU A 17 27.29 26.45 -37.50
CA LEU A 17 27.25 26.21 -38.96
C LEU A 17 25.94 25.47 -39.31
N ALA A 18 25.08 26.23 -39.97
CA ALA A 18 23.94 25.71 -40.71
C ALA A 18 24.40 25.26 -42.10
N MET A 19 23.79 24.19 -42.62
CA MET A 19 23.62 24.06 -44.08
C MET A 19 22.39 23.23 -44.44
N ARG A 20 21.61 23.81 -45.33
CA ARG A 20 20.39 23.34 -46.00
C ARG A 20 20.67 22.28 -47.06
N ALA A 21 19.64 21.44 -47.33
CA ALA A 21 19.16 21.04 -48.70
C ALA A 21 17.91 20.17 -48.48
N ASP A 22 16.95 20.50 -48.97
CA ASP A 22 15.81 20.70 -49.84
C ASP A 22 15.62 19.57 -50.88
N ILE A 23 14.32 19.38 -51.34
CA ILE A 23 13.78 18.58 -52.45
C ILE A 23 13.32 17.14 -52.00
N GLY A 24 12.06 16.75 -52.14
CA GLY A 24 11.01 17.06 -53.05
C GLY A 24 9.80 16.11 -52.86
N SER A 25 8.66 16.66 -53.14
CA SER A 25 7.32 16.07 -53.20
C SER A 25 7.18 14.87 -54.13
N LYS A 26 6.30 13.90 -53.75
CA LYS A 26 5.30 13.33 -54.69
C LYS A 26 4.15 12.64 -53.94
N SER A 27 2.98 13.15 -54.18
CA SER A 27 1.67 12.57 -53.92
C SER A 27 1.41 11.34 -54.78
N ILE A 28 0.79 10.27 -54.23
CA ILE A 28 -0.02 9.33 -55.01
C ILE A 28 -1.21 8.91 -54.13
N LEU A 29 -2.41 9.28 -54.62
CA LEU A 29 -3.72 8.71 -54.27
C LEU A 29 -3.90 7.34 -54.97
N VAL A 30 -4.41 6.31 -54.29
CA VAL A 30 -5.23 5.24 -54.90
C VAL A 30 -6.10 4.61 -53.80
N SER A 31 -7.36 4.91 -53.83
CA SER A 31 -8.60 4.10 -54.05
C SER A 31 -8.83 2.82 -53.26
N LEU A 32 -9.89 2.85 -52.47
CA LEU A 32 -10.98 1.90 -52.21
C LEU A 32 -10.82 0.42 -52.63
N GLY A 33 -11.04 -0.47 -51.64
CA GLY A 33 -11.42 -1.86 -51.85
C GLY A 33 -12.15 -2.44 -50.64
N LEU A 34 -13.48 -2.48 -50.69
CA LEU A 34 -14.37 -3.26 -49.83
C LEU A 34 -14.14 -4.74 -50.08
N ILE A 35 -13.91 -5.54 -49.03
CA ILE A 35 -14.27 -6.96 -49.02
C ILE A 35 -14.85 -7.29 -47.64
N ALA A 36 -16.12 -7.70 -47.65
CA ALA A 36 -16.86 -8.32 -46.55
C ALA A 36 -16.65 -9.84 -46.59
N ILE A 37 -16.28 -10.46 -45.48
CA ILE A 37 -16.50 -11.91 -45.21
C ILE A 37 -16.56 -12.02 -43.66
N GLY A 38 -17.65 -12.34 -43.06
CA GLY A 38 -18.14 -13.69 -42.74
C GLY A 38 -18.12 -13.87 -41.22
N ALA A 39 -19.30 -13.79 -40.61
CA ALA A 39 -19.57 -14.07 -39.21
C ALA A 39 -19.27 -15.50 -38.81
N PHE A 40 -18.64 -15.69 -37.62
CA PHE A 40 -18.85 -16.91 -36.86
C PHE A 40 -19.09 -16.51 -35.39
N SER A 41 -20.35 -16.74 -34.99
CA SER A 41 -20.82 -16.57 -33.62
C SER A 41 -20.33 -17.72 -32.75
N ILE A 42 -19.68 -17.38 -31.62
CA ILE A 42 -19.58 -18.29 -30.48
C ILE A 42 -20.29 -17.61 -29.31
N LEU A 43 -21.40 -18.20 -28.89
CA LEU A 43 -22.21 -17.79 -27.75
C LEU A 43 -21.44 -18.00 -26.44
N GLY A 44 -20.97 -16.94 -25.84
CA GLY A 44 -20.66 -16.87 -24.41
C GLY A 44 -21.85 -16.19 -23.73
N ARG A 45 -22.55 -16.90 -22.85
CA ARG A 45 -23.64 -16.38 -22.06
C ARG A 45 -23.08 -15.35 -21.05
N ALA A 46 -23.20 -14.07 -21.37
CA ALA A 46 -23.11 -13.00 -20.39
C ALA A 46 -24.44 -12.93 -19.63
N VAL A 47 -24.36 -12.96 -18.32
CA VAL A 47 -25.48 -12.67 -17.41
C VAL A 47 -25.75 -11.15 -17.52
N PRO A 48 -26.94 -10.71 -17.87
CA PRO A 48 -27.21 -9.28 -17.99
C PRO A 48 -27.35 -8.65 -16.60
N HIS A 49 -26.50 -7.65 -16.31
CA HIS A 49 -26.85 -6.64 -15.31
C HIS A 49 -28.04 -5.84 -15.84
N PRO A 50 -29.05 -5.52 -15.04
CA PRO A 50 -30.14 -4.68 -15.50
C PRO A 50 -29.64 -3.23 -15.65
N GLU A 51 -29.37 -2.82 -16.88
CA GLU A 51 -29.33 -1.40 -17.23
C GLU A 51 -30.74 -0.81 -17.01
N ILE A 52 -30.87 0.04 -15.99
CA ILE A 52 -32.05 0.87 -15.84
C ILE A 52 -31.91 1.99 -16.87
N ALA A 53 -32.61 1.82 -17.99
CA ALA A 53 -32.75 2.86 -19.01
C ALA A 53 -33.46 4.09 -18.40
N TYR A 54 -32.70 5.16 -18.15
CA TYR A 54 -33.28 6.47 -17.83
C TYR A 54 -33.91 7.05 -19.10
N GLY A 55 -35.23 6.86 -19.24
CA GLY A 55 -36.04 7.64 -20.18
C GLY A 55 -35.98 9.12 -19.83
N GLN A 56 -35.48 9.94 -20.75
CA GLN A 56 -35.61 11.40 -20.67
C GLN A 56 -37.10 11.79 -20.75
N ILE A 57 -37.72 11.96 -19.58
CA ILE A 57 -39.03 12.60 -19.51
C ILE A 57 -38.77 14.11 -19.51
N GLN A 58 -39.07 14.74 -20.63
CA GLN A 58 -39.23 16.21 -20.67
C GLN A 58 -40.38 16.59 -19.72
N GLN A 59 -40.03 17.04 -18.52
CA GLN A 59 -41.02 17.61 -17.60
C GLN A 59 -41.42 19.00 -18.07
N LYS A 60 -42.70 19.14 -18.43
CA LYS A 60 -43.39 20.45 -18.44
C LYS A 60 -43.22 21.11 -17.08
N GLU A 61 -42.83 22.38 -17.04
CA GLU A 61 -42.84 23.20 -15.82
C GLU A 61 -44.29 23.31 -15.28
N GLY A 62 -44.66 22.33 -14.44
CA GLY A 62 -45.86 22.37 -13.61
C GLY A 62 -45.50 22.81 -12.21
N ALA A 63 -46.39 23.45 -11.48
CA ALA A 63 -46.24 23.95 -10.12
C ALA A 63 -45.34 23.06 -9.27
N LYS A 64 -44.25 23.64 -8.70
CA LYS A 64 -43.23 22.91 -7.92
C LYS A 64 -43.90 22.19 -6.75
N SER A 65 -44.19 20.91 -6.92
CA SER A 65 -44.75 20.06 -5.85
C SER A 65 -43.77 19.99 -4.69
N VAL A 66 -44.28 20.04 -3.46
CA VAL A 66 -43.47 19.84 -2.25
C VAL A 66 -42.83 18.47 -2.32
N PRO A 67 -41.49 18.36 -2.17
CA PRO A 67 -40.83 17.05 -2.13
C PRO A 67 -41.39 16.17 -1.01
N THR A 68 -41.50 14.86 -1.29
CA THR A 68 -41.91 13.86 -0.30
C THR A 68 -40.80 12.86 -0.03
N PHE A 69 -40.85 12.22 1.14
CA PHE A 69 -39.86 11.22 1.47
C PHE A 69 -39.82 10.09 0.44
N SER A 70 -40.97 9.43 0.22
CA SER A 70 -41.04 8.24 -0.64
C SER A 70 -40.52 8.48 -2.05
N LYS A 71 -40.87 9.60 -2.67
CA LYS A 71 -40.56 9.89 -4.06
C LYS A 71 -39.20 10.57 -4.27
N ASP A 72 -38.87 11.54 -3.40
CA ASP A 72 -37.79 12.48 -3.71
C ASP A 72 -36.59 12.29 -2.78
N ILE A 73 -36.82 11.93 -1.51
CA ILE A 73 -35.76 11.89 -0.49
C ILE A 73 -35.18 10.48 -0.29
N ALA A 74 -36.04 9.46 -0.27
CA ALA A 74 -35.58 8.07 -0.08
C ALA A 74 -34.55 7.65 -1.13
N PRO A 75 -34.70 7.94 -2.45
CA PRO A 75 -33.66 7.65 -3.44
C PRO A 75 -32.33 8.30 -3.13
N ILE A 76 -32.34 9.58 -2.69
CA ILE A 76 -31.12 10.31 -2.34
C ILE A 76 -30.43 9.65 -1.14
N VAL A 77 -31.19 9.39 -0.07
CA VAL A 77 -30.65 8.88 1.19
C VAL A 77 -30.23 7.44 1.08
N PHE A 78 -30.99 6.60 0.38
CA PHE A 78 -30.66 5.19 0.21
C PHE A 78 -29.37 5.02 -0.61
N ASN A 79 -29.16 5.83 -1.62
CA ASN A 79 -27.97 5.74 -2.48
C ASN A 79 -26.71 6.38 -1.86
N ASN A 80 -26.86 7.42 -1.02
CA ASN A 80 -25.71 8.21 -0.57
C ASN A 80 -25.43 8.12 0.94
N CYS A 81 -26.41 7.74 1.76
CA CYS A 81 -26.27 7.76 3.21
C CYS A 81 -26.37 6.35 3.85
N ALA A 82 -27.24 5.49 3.30
CA ALA A 82 -27.56 4.20 3.91
C ALA A 82 -26.35 3.26 4.05
N VAL A 83 -25.33 3.40 3.18
CA VAL A 83 -24.10 2.60 3.24
C VAL A 83 -23.38 2.66 4.61
N CYS A 84 -23.52 3.80 5.31
CA CYS A 84 -22.96 3.99 6.65
C CYS A 84 -24.07 3.99 7.72
N HIS A 85 -25.24 4.52 7.37
CA HIS A 85 -26.37 4.74 8.29
C HIS A 85 -27.40 3.61 8.22
N HIS A 86 -27.00 2.41 8.63
CA HIS A 86 -27.86 1.22 8.77
C HIS A 86 -27.52 0.48 10.05
N PRO A 87 -28.35 -0.44 10.56
CA PRO A 87 -28.03 -1.25 11.71
C PRO A 87 -26.73 -2.03 11.50
N GLY A 88 -25.76 -1.86 12.41
CA GLY A 88 -24.40 -2.43 12.28
C GLY A 88 -23.42 -1.63 11.43
N GLY A 89 -23.85 -0.55 10.77
CA GLY A 89 -22.99 0.38 10.06
C GLY A 89 -22.24 1.35 10.99
N SER A 90 -21.37 2.19 10.41
CA SER A 90 -20.57 3.17 11.16
C SER A 90 -21.34 4.45 11.55
N GLY A 91 -22.49 4.71 10.93
CA GLY A 91 -23.33 5.88 11.24
C GLY A 91 -24.04 5.75 12.59
N PRO A 92 -24.25 6.86 13.33
CA PRO A 92 -24.81 6.83 14.68
C PRO A 92 -26.32 6.49 14.74
N PHE A 93 -27.02 6.51 13.62
CA PHE A 93 -28.44 6.17 13.50
C PHE A 93 -28.74 5.61 12.10
N SER A 94 -29.82 4.84 11.99
CA SER A 94 -30.29 4.29 10.71
C SER A 94 -31.01 5.35 9.87
N VAL A 95 -30.97 5.21 8.54
CA VAL A 95 -31.73 6.02 7.58
C VAL A 95 -32.59 5.16 6.64
N LEU A 96 -32.93 3.93 7.07
CA LEU A 96 -33.64 2.97 6.24
C LEU A 96 -35.16 3.10 6.29
N SER A 97 -35.69 3.90 7.23
CA SER A 97 -37.13 4.12 7.36
C SER A 97 -37.48 5.62 7.38
N TYR A 98 -38.72 5.95 6.99
CA TYR A 98 -39.25 7.30 7.11
C TYR A 98 -39.17 7.83 8.55
N SER A 99 -39.53 7.01 9.53
CA SER A 99 -39.49 7.37 10.95
C SER A 99 -38.09 7.81 11.38
N ASP A 100 -37.06 7.02 11.01
CA ASP A 100 -35.66 7.30 11.36
C ASP A 100 -35.22 8.64 10.76
N ILE A 101 -35.49 8.84 9.46
CA ILE A 101 -35.07 10.04 8.74
C ILE A 101 -35.83 11.27 9.24
N LYS A 102 -37.13 11.17 9.49
CA LYS A 102 -37.95 12.27 10.00
C LYS A 102 -37.47 12.76 11.37
N SER A 103 -37.09 11.84 12.26
CA SER A 103 -36.59 12.19 13.58
C SER A 103 -35.28 13.00 13.52
N HIS A 104 -34.48 12.83 12.46
CA HIS A 104 -33.19 13.49 12.21
C HIS A 104 -33.25 14.53 11.09
N ALA A 105 -34.43 14.86 10.56
CA ALA A 105 -34.59 15.67 9.35
C ALA A 105 -33.88 17.03 9.41
N LYS A 106 -34.00 17.74 10.55
CA LYS A 106 -33.31 19.04 10.74
C LYS A 106 -31.79 18.89 10.72
N GLN A 107 -31.26 17.86 11.38
CA GLN A 107 -29.83 17.58 11.39
C GLN A 107 -29.34 17.23 9.98
N ILE A 108 -30.07 16.35 9.26
CA ILE A 108 -29.75 15.97 7.87
C ILE A 108 -29.70 17.21 6.99
N ALA A 109 -30.67 18.12 7.10
CA ALA A 109 -30.65 19.37 6.33
C ALA A 109 -29.41 20.23 6.61
N VAL A 110 -28.99 20.38 7.88
CA VAL A 110 -27.81 21.16 8.26
C VAL A 110 -26.55 20.54 7.68
N VAL A 111 -26.32 19.23 7.92
CA VAL A 111 -25.08 18.57 7.53
C VAL A 111 -24.95 18.39 6.01
N THR A 112 -26.06 18.24 5.29
CA THR A 112 -26.03 18.18 3.82
C THR A 112 -25.84 19.56 3.19
N LYS A 113 -26.45 20.63 3.77
CA LYS A 113 -26.24 22.01 3.32
C LYS A 113 -24.78 22.47 3.48
N SER A 114 -24.15 22.12 4.59
CA SER A 114 -22.71 22.38 4.84
C SER A 114 -21.78 21.47 4.04
N ARG A 115 -22.32 20.45 3.35
CA ARG A 115 -21.57 19.37 2.68
C ARG A 115 -20.66 18.55 3.61
N TYR A 116 -20.96 18.56 4.92
CA TYR A 116 -20.30 17.70 5.89
C TYR A 116 -20.70 16.22 5.69
N MET A 117 -21.95 15.97 5.26
CA MET A 117 -22.50 14.65 4.91
C MET A 117 -23.16 14.65 3.53
N PRO A 118 -22.99 13.56 2.76
CA PRO A 118 -22.06 12.46 2.98
C PRO A 118 -20.60 12.93 2.85
N PRO A 119 -19.64 12.28 3.57
CA PRO A 119 -18.26 12.67 3.51
C PRO A 119 -17.65 12.30 2.15
N TRP A 120 -17.28 13.33 1.38
CA TRP A 120 -16.62 13.16 0.09
C TRP A 120 -15.76 14.38 -0.20
N LEU A 121 -14.44 14.17 -0.14
CA LEU A 121 -13.48 15.27 -0.22
C LEU A 121 -13.05 15.64 -1.64
N PRO A 122 -12.92 14.71 -2.62
CA PRO A 122 -12.45 15.04 -3.96
C PRO A 122 -13.40 16.00 -4.69
N GLU A 123 -12.82 16.95 -5.42
CA GLU A 123 -13.58 17.84 -6.30
C GLU A 123 -13.97 17.12 -7.61
N PRO A 124 -15.19 17.35 -8.13
CA PRO A 124 -15.63 16.76 -9.38
C PRO A 124 -14.74 17.17 -10.56
N GLY A 125 -14.43 16.22 -11.44
CA GLY A 125 -13.60 16.45 -12.62
C GLY A 125 -12.08 16.36 -12.38
N TYR A 126 -11.66 16.05 -11.14
CA TYR A 126 -10.25 15.90 -10.75
C TYR A 126 -9.91 14.46 -10.35
N GLY A 127 -10.47 13.52 -11.04
CA GLY A 127 -10.45 12.08 -10.86
C GLY A 127 -11.87 11.52 -10.97
N LYS A 128 -12.00 10.26 -11.38
CA LYS A 128 -13.24 9.48 -11.28
C LYS A 128 -13.00 8.34 -10.33
N PHE A 129 -13.70 8.34 -9.21
CA PHE A 129 -13.47 7.40 -8.14
C PHE A 129 -14.68 6.52 -7.88
N GLU A 130 -14.43 5.25 -7.58
CA GLU A 130 -15.46 4.32 -7.16
C GLU A 130 -16.22 4.84 -5.93
N GLY A 131 -17.53 4.62 -5.90
CA GLY A 131 -18.35 4.95 -4.74
C GLY A 131 -18.49 6.45 -4.46
N GLU A 132 -18.39 7.31 -5.47
CA GLU A 132 -18.61 8.76 -5.32
C GLU A 132 -19.98 9.04 -4.68
N ARG A 133 -19.97 9.80 -3.58
CA ARG A 133 -21.16 10.10 -2.77
C ARG A 133 -21.47 11.59 -2.65
N LYS A 134 -20.84 12.43 -3.46
CA LYS A 134 -21.06 13.89 -3.44
C LYS A 134 -22.48 14.22 -3.89
N LEU A 135 -23.28 14.82 -3.02
CA LEU A 135 -24.63 15.28 -3.38
C LEU A 135 -24.56 16.43 -4.37
N GLU A 136 -25.39 16.36 -5.40
CA GLU A 136 -25.63 17.48 -6.32
C GLU A 136 -26.41 18.60 -5.61
N ASP A 137 -26.26 19.84 -6.08
CA ASP A 137 -26.99 21.00 -5.51
C ASP A 137 -28.50 20.81 -5.51
N ARG A 138 -29.06 20.20 -6.57
CA ARG A 138 -30.50 19.87 -6.68
C ARG A 138 -30.95 18.88 -5.59
N GLN A 139 -30.11 17.92 -5.19
CA GLN A 139 -30.43 16.94 -4.14
C GLN A 139 -30.42 17.62 -2.77
N ILE A 140 -29.43 18.48 -2.53
CA ILE A 140 -29.36 19.29 -1.30
C ILE A 140 -30.58 20.20 -1.20
N GLU A 141 -30.95 20.88 -2.31
CA GLU A 141 -32.14 21.75 -2.35
C GLU A 141 -33.43 20.97 -2.08
N ALA A 142 -33.57 19.76 -2.64
CA ALA A 142 -34.72 18.88 -2.38
C ALA A 142 -34.84 18.54 -0.90
N ILE A 143 -33.73 18.17 -0.22
CA ILE A 143 -33.69 17.90 1.22
C ILE A 143 -34.11 19.16 2.01
N GLN A 144 -33.57 20.34 1.66
CA GLN A 144 -33.93 21.60 2.35
C GLN A 144 -35.42 21.91 2.23
N LYS A 145 -35.99 21.78 1.04
CA LYS A 145 -37.42 22.05 0.77
C LYS A 145 -38.31 21.05 1.50
N TRP A 146 -37.92 19.78 1.50
CA TRP A 146 -38.65 18.72 2.20
C TRP A 146 -38.73 18.99 3.70
N VAL A 147 -37.60 19.35 4.33
CA VAL A 147 -37.57 19.66 5.77
C VAL A 147 -38.37 20.92 6.08
N ALA A 148 -38.26 21.97 5.25
CA ALA A 148 -39.02 23.23 5.41
C ALA A 148 -40.54 23.00 5.32
N ALA A 149 -40.99 22.01 4.53
CA ALA A 149 -42.39 21.63 4.38
C ALA A 149 -42.92 20.70 5.50
N GLY A 150 -42.15 20.46 6.56
CA GLY A 150 -42.55 19.58 7.66
C GLY A 150 -42.26 18.09 7.43
N ALA A 151 -41.40 17.79 6.48
CA ALA A 151 -40.95 16.45 6.13
C ALA A 151 -42.09 15.47 5.80
N PRO A 152 -42.92 15.71 4.79
CA PRO A 152 -44.05 14.85 4.42
C PRO A 152 -43.58 13.48 3.90
N GLU A 153 -44.33 12.40 4.20
CA GLU A 153 -43.95 11.03 3.83
C GLU A 153 -44.15 10.73 2.34
N GLY A 154 -45.28 11.08 1.80
CA GLY A 154 -45.65 10.74 0.43
C GLY A 154 -46.38 9.41 0.30
N ALA A 155 -46.65 8.98 -0.93
CA ALA A 155 -47.33 7.72 -1.18
C ALA A 155 -46.37 6.52 -1.03
N ALA A 156 -46.82 5.45 -0.39
CA ALA A 156 -46.02 4.24 -0.23
C ALA A 156 -45.63 3.58 -1.57
N THR A 157 -46.45 3.77 -2.60
CA THR A 157 -46.19 3.28 -3.97
C THR A 157 -44.98 3.93 -4.63
N ASP A 158 -44.56 5.09 -4.16
CA ASP A 158 -43.42 5.84 -4.71
C ASP A 158 -42.09 5.48 -4.00
N LEU A 159 -42.17 4.70 -2.90
CA LEU A 159 -40.98 4.34 -2.13
C LEU A 159 -40.13 3.30 -2.88
N PRO A 160 -38.86 3.58 -3.14
CA PRO A 160 -37.96 2.60 -3.73
C PRO A 160 -37.70 1.43 -2.78
N PRO A 161 -37.26 0.28 -3.27
CA PRO A 161 -36.84 -0.84 -2.42
C PRO A 161 -35.82 -0.38 -1.38
N THR A 162 -36.07 -0.71 -0.12
CA THR A 162 -35.13 -0.40 0.96
C THR A 162 -33.84 -1.24 0.77
N PRO A 163 -32.65 -0.61 0.82
CA PRO A 163 -31.39 -1.31 0.73
C PRO A 163 -31.27 -2.38 1.81
N ARG A 164 -30.73 -3.53 1.44
CA ARG A 164 -30.45 -4.63 2.37
C ARG A 164 -28.94 -4.70 2.59
N PHE A 165 -28.55 -4.75 3.85
CA PHE A 165 -27.15 -4.94 4.26
C PHE A 165 -27.03 -6.30 4.93
N SER A 166 -25.93 -7.00 4.67
CA SER A 166 -25.65 -8.26 5.35
C SER A 166 -25.36 -8.01 6.83
N GLU A 167 -25.93 -8.82 7.69
CA GLU A 167 -25.53 -8.84 9.10
C GLU A 167 -24.12 -9.45 9.21
N GLY A 168 -23.20 -8.74 9.87
CA GLY A 168 -21.82 -9.19 10.06
C GLY A 168 -20.88 -8.78 8.93
N TRP A 169 -20.44 -9.75 8.13
CA TRP A 169 -19.46 -9.51 7.05
C TRP A 169 -20.14 -9.03 5.76
N GLN A 170 -19.69 -7.87 5.24
CA GLN A 170 -20.32 -7.24 4.08
C GLN A 170 -20.03 -8.00 2.77
N LEU A 171 -18.83 -8.60 2.66
CA LEU A 171 -18.45 -9.43 1.52
C LEU A 171 -18.97 -10.87 1.59
N GLY A 172 -19.86 -11.16 2.57
CA GLY A 172 -20.34 -12.50 2.88
C GLY A 172 -19.44 -13.21 3.88
N LYS A 173 -19.64 -14.53 4.07
CA LYS A 173 -18.86 -15.30 5.03
C LYS A 173 -17.38 -15.38 4.57
N PRO A 174 -16.41 -14.90 5.36
CA PRO A 174 -15.00 -15.04 5.03
C PRO A 174 -14.55 -16.51 5.14
N ASP A 175 -13.53 -16.85 4.35
CA ASP A 175 -12.91 -18.18 4.39
C ASP A 175 -12.13 -18.37 5.69
N MET A 176 -11.60 -17.26 6.24
CA MET A 176 -10.95 -17.25 7.56
C MET A 176 -11.28 -15.97 8.33
N VAL A 177 -11.35 -16.11 9.66
CA VAL A 177 -11.42 -14.98 10.59
C VAL A 177 -10.25 -15.06 11.55
N ILE A 178 -9.47 -13.97 11.61
CA ILE A 178 -8.42 -13.77 12.61
C ILE A 178 -8.97 -12.75 13.62
N GLU A 179 -8.89 -13.08 14.89
CA GLU A 179 -9.41 -12.25 15.97
C GLU A 179 -8.32 -12.02 17.02
N LEU A 180 -8.30 -10.83 17.63
CA LEU A 180 -7.40 -10.56 18.74
C LEU A 180 -7.71 -11.53 19.90
N PRO A 181 -6.73 -12.31 20.40
CA PRO A 181 -6.96 -13.35 21.41
C PRO A 181 -7.61 -12.81 22.68
N GLN A 182 -7.18 -11.62 23.13
CA GLN A 182 -7.73 -10.92 24.28
C GLN A 182 -8.20 -9.52 23.88
N PRO A 183 -9.30 -9.01 24.45
CA PRO A 183 -9.71 -7.64 24.23
C PRO A 183 -8.64 -6.66 24.70
N TYR A 184 -8.40 -5.60 23.91
CA TYR A 184 -7.55 -4.48 24.32
C TYR A 184 -8.38 -3.41 25.00
N VAL A 185 -7.89 -2.86 26.10
CA VAL A 185 -8.57 -1.83 26.88
C VAL A 185 -7.81 -0.50 26.77
N LEU A 186 -8.44 0.50 26.13
CA LEU A 186 -7.98 1.88 26.15
C LEU A 186 -8.50 2.53 27.47
N LEU A 187 -7.58 2.92 28.35
CA LEU A 187 -7.93 3.48 29.65
C LEU A 187 -8.44 4.93 29.55
N ALA A 188 -9.36 5.32 30.42
CA ALA A 188 -9.95 6.67 30.47
C ALA A 188 -8.95 7.81 30.62
N ASN A 189 -7.88 7.55 31.38
CA ASN A 189 -6.77 8.48 31.66
C ASN A 189 -5.49 8.13 30.89
N GLY A 190 -5.60 7.23 29.91
CA GLY A 190 -4.52 6.87 29.00
C GLY A 190 -4.26 7.95 27.96
N ASN A 191 -3.34 7.65 27.04
CA ASN A 191 -3.07 8.51 25.89
C ASN A 191 -4.35 8.66 25.05
N THR A 192 -4.82 9.90 24.85
CA THR A 192 -6.02 10.19 24.05
C THR A 192 -5.79 10.00 22.56
N ASP A 193 -4.56 9.78 22.15
CA ASP A 193 -4.12 9.54 20.77
C ASP A 193 -3.12 8.37 20.80
N SER A 194 -3.61 7.15 20.63
CA SER A 194 -2.89 5.89 20.87
C SER A 194 -2.78 5.05 19.59
N TRP A 195 -1.60 4.43 19.39
CA TRP A 195 -1.26 3.67 18.19
C TRP A 195 -0.81 2.23 18.51
N PRO A 196 -1.66 1.39 19.14
CA PRO A 196 -1.30 0.00 19.44
C PRO A 196 -1.09 -0.81 18.16
N ARG A 197 -0.08 -1.70 18.20
CA ARG A 197 0.20 -2.69 17.17
C ARG A 197 -0.07 -4.08 17.71
N PHE A 198 -0.76 -4.89 16.92
CA PHE A 198 -1.10 -6.27 17.27
C PHE A 198 -0.49 -7.21 16.25
N VAL A 199 0.38 -8.10 16.70
CA VAL A 199 0.91 -9.19 15.87
C VAL A 199 -0.11 -10.31 15.89
N LEU A 200 -0.62 -10.66 14.72
CA LEU A 200 -1.65 -11.68 14.53
C LEU A 200 -1.07 -12.82 13.68
N PRO A 201 -0.61 -13.92 14.32
CA PRO A 201 -0.11 -15.08 13.60
C PRO A 201 -1.20 -15.68 12.71
N VAL A 202 -0.83 -16.05 11.50
CA VAL A 202 -1.74 -16.72 10.58
C VAL A 202 -1.76 -18.22 10.90
N PRO A 203 -2.89 -18.81 11.32
CA PRO A 203 -2.96 -20.20 11.77
C PRO A 203 -3.02 -21.19 10.59
N TYR A 204 -2.03 -21.20 9.71
CA TYR A 204 -2.04 -22.02 8.50
C TYR A 204 -0.88 -22.99 8.34
N THR A 205 -1.14 -24.05 7.55
CA THR A 205 -0.20 -25.09 7.12
C THR A 205 -0.02 -25.10 5.60
N GLY A 206 0.05 -23.95 4.94
CA GLY A 206 0.18 -23.92 3.47
C GLY A 206 0.26 -22.50 2.93
N THR A 207 0.20 -22.38 1.62
CA THR A 207 0.09 -21.09 0.90
C THR A 207 -1.34 -20.89 0.47
N HIS A 208 -1.89 -19.70 0.74
CA HIS A 208 -3.17 -19.23 0.27
C HIS A 208 -3.03 -17.95 -0.55
N TYR A 209 -3.99 -17.69 -1.42
CA TYR A 209 -4.05 -16.46 -2.18
C TYR A 209 -5.27 -15.67 -1.72
N VAL A 210 -5.02 -14.49 -1.15
CA VAL A 210 -6.06 -13.62 -0.60
C VAL A 210 -6.52 -12.66 -1.69
N ARG A 211 -7.82 -12.62 -1.94
CA ARG A 211 -8.48 -11.71 -2.88
C ARG A 211 -9.20 -10.55 -2.20
N GLY A 212 -9.30 -10.55 -0.88
CA GLY A 212 -9.97 -9.48 -0.15
C GLY A 212 -9.81 -9.62 1.34
N ILE A 213 -9.94 -8.48 2.00
CA ILE A 213 -9.91 -8.34 3.45
C ILE A 213 -11.08 -7.47 3.90
N GLU A 214 -11.70 -7.87 4.99
CA GLU A 214 -12.69 -7.07 5.68
C GLU A 214 -12.31 -6.94 7.16
N ILE A 215 -12.22 -5.70 7.65
CA ILE A 215 -11.82 -5.42 9.02
C ILE A 215 -13.03 -4.94 9.80
N GLN A 216 -13.33 -5.62 10.90
CA GLN A 216 -14.28 -5.20 11.91
C GLN A 216 -13.50 -4.63 13.09
N PRO A 217 -13.54 -3.31 13.36
CA PRO A 217 -12.67 -2.66 14.34
C PRO A 217 -13.01 -2.98 15.79
N GLY A 218 -14.16 -3.58 16.05
CA GLY A 218 -14.64 -3.94 17.39
C GLY A 218 -15.36 -2.81 18.13
N ASN A 219 -14.89 -1.58 18.06
CA ASN A 219 -15.54 -0.40 18.62
C ASN A 219 -15.32 0.83 17.72
N PRO A 220 -16.20 1.09 16.75
CA PRO A 220 -16.01 2.19 15.78
C PRO A 220 -16.11 3.60 16.41
N LYS A 221 -16.45 3.74 17.69
CA LYS A 221 -16.52 5.04 18.37
C LYS A 221 -15.17 5.61 18.71
N ILE A 222 -14.19 4.73 18.96
CA ILE A 222 -12.84 5.12 19.37
C ILE A 222 -11.78 4.75 18.35
N VAL A 223 -12.12 3.93 17.35
CA VAL A 223 -11.20 3.58 16.25
C VAL A 223 -11.33 4.61 15.14
N HIS A 224 -10.34 5.49 15.04
CA HIS A 224 -10.28 6.51 14.00
C HIS A 224 -9.96 5.87 12.63
N HIS A 225 -8.95 5.01 12.57
CA HIS A 225 -8.65 4.14 11.44
C HIS A 225 -7.73 2.99 11.86
N CYS A 226 -7.60 2.00 10.99
CA CYS A 226 -6.60 0.96 11.14
C CYS A 226 -6.13 0.45 9.77
N TYR A 227 -4.99 -0.22 9.80
CA TYR A 227 -4.42 -0.86 8.62
C TYR A 227 -3.69 -2.15 9.01
N VAL A 228 -3.54 -3.02 8.01
CA VAL A 228 -2.87 -4.32 8.17
C VAL A 228 -1.62 -4.32 7.31
N ALA A 229 -0.48 -4.59 7.94
CA ALA A 229 0.77 -4.91 7.25
C ALA A 229 0.98 -6.43 7.22
N ILE A 230 1.68 -6.90 6.20
CA ILE A 230 2.00 -8.32 6.02
C ILE A 230 3.48 -8.52 6.37
N ASP A 231 3.78 -9.21 7.47
CA ASP A 231 5.15 -9.53 7.88
C ASP A 231 5.51 -10.97 7.50
N ARG A 232 6.14 -11.14 6.35
CA ARG A 232 6.62 -12.44 5.86
C ARG A 232 7.93 -12.89 6.49
N THR A 233 8.63 -11.97 7.14
CA THR A 233 9.92 -12.27 7.80
C THR A 233 9.77 -12.60 9.27
N ARG A 234 8.59 -12.33 9.83
CA ARG A 234 8.31 -12.45 11.25
C ARG A 234 9.29 -11.66 12.12
N THR A 235 9.76 -10.53 11.61
CA THR A 235 10.70 -9.66 12.33
C THR A 235 10.08 -9.06 13.59
N LEU A 236 8.75 -8.90 13.58
CA LEU A 236 7.95 -8.43 14.72
C LEU A 236 7.27 -9.59 15.47
N HIS A 237 7.64 -10.85 15.17
CA HIS A 237 7.02 -12.00 15.81
C HIS A 237 7.32 -12.01 17.31
N ILE A 238 6.27 -11.89 18.08
CA ILE A 238 6.29 -11.97 19.54
C ILE A 238 5.28 -13.02 19.94
N ALA A 239 5.46 -13.59 21.13
CA ALA A 239 4.54 -14.58 21.67
C ALA A 239 3.09 -14.09 21.57
N ASN A 240 2.19 -14.99 21.15
CA ASN A 240 0.78 -14.73 20.84
C ASN A 240 0.09 -13.73 21.79
N GLY A 241 -0.37 -12.61 21.23
CA GLY A 241 -1.25 -11.69 21.92
C GLY A 241 -0.57 -10.57 22.70
N GLU A 242 0.75 -10.39 22.57
CA GLU A 242 1.40 -9.22 23.14
C GLU A 242 1.10 -7.96 22.31
N VAL A 243 0.78 -6.89 23.03
CA VAL A 243 0.45 -5.58 22.47
C VAL A 243 1.66 -4.68 22.60
N TYR A 244 2.11 -4.12 21.47
CA TYR A 244 3.06 -3.02 21.51
C TYR A 244 2.33 -1.69 21.41
N GLU A 245 2.52 -0.82 22.38
CA GLU A 245 2.33 0.60 22.15
C GLU A 245 3.63 1.17 21.55
N VAL A 246 3.55 1.58 20.31
CA VAL A 246 4.66 2.33 19.73
C VAL A 246 4.62 3.72 20.32
N GLY A 247 5.65 4.08 21.11
CA GLY A 247 5.79 5.41 21.64
C GLY A 247 5.80 6.45 20.52
N ALA A 248 5.28 7.64 20.80
CA ALA A 248 5.34 8.78 19.89
C ALA A 248 6.80 9.02 19.44
N GLY A 249 7.11 8.72 18.19
CA GLY A 249 8.47 8.85 17.63
C GLY A 249 8.91 7.71 16.72
N SER A 250 8.22 6.57 16.68
CA SER A 250 8.48 5.57 15.63
C SER A 250 7.47 5.80 14.50
N THR A 251 7.96 5.93 13.28
CA THR A 251 7.17 6.10 12.07
C THR A 251 6.25 4.88 11.87
N ALA A 252 5.04 4.96 12.45
CA ALA A 252 4.06 3.86 12.42
C ALA A 252 3.73 3.46 10.99
N MET A 253 3.77 4.42 10.04
CA MET A 253 3.54 4.19 8.63
C MET A 253 4.80 3.75 7.87
N ASP A 254 6.00 4.21 8.24
CA ASP A 254 7.25 3.85 7.55
C ASP A 254 7.60 2.35 7.68
N GLY A 255 7.31 1.73 8.83
CA GLY A 255 7.50 0.29 9.01
C GLY A 255 6.50 -0.58 8.23
N GLN A 256 5.43 0.02 7.69
CA GLN A 256 4.38 -0.69 6.97
C GLN A 256 4.74 -0.97 5.51
N PHE A 257 5.50 -0.06 4.90
CA PHE A 257 5.79 -0.10 3.47
C PHE A 257 7.29 -0.19 3.17
N SER A 258 8.16 -0.06 4.17
CA SER A 258 9.56 -0.39 4.12
C SER A 258 9.75 -1.85 4.52
N SER A 259 9.24 -2.79 3.74
CA SER A 259 9.64 -4.17 3.88
C SER A 259 11.00 -4.33 3.22
N GLY A 260 12.07 -4.47 4.01
CA GLY A 260 13.37 -4.92 3.52
C GLY A 260 13.33 -6.34 2.94
N ASN A 261 12.17 -6.76 2.50
CA ASN A 261 11.88 -7.96 1.75
C ASN A 261 11.36 -7.57 0.39
N SER A 262 12.13 -7.89 -0.62
CA SER A 262 11.85 -7.79 -2.04
C SER A 262 10.63 -8.58 -2.55
N GLU A 263 9.70 -8.95 -1.72
CA GLU A 263 8.38 -9.41 -2.13
C GLU A 263 7.43 -8.21 -2.17
N LEU A 264 7.42 -7.58 -3.26
CA LEU A 264 6.77 -6.46 -3.87
C LEU A 264 5.24 -6.59 -3.91
N ASP A 265 4.58 -6.70 -2.77
CA ASP A 265 3.14 -6.91 -2.69
C ASP A 265 2.56 -6.02 -1.59
N SER A 266 2.69 -4.69 -1.78
CA SER A 266 2.12 -3.71 -0.86
C SER A 266 0.80 -3.16 -1.39
N ARG A 267 -0.21 -3.06 -0.51
CA ARG A 267 -1.59 -2.70 -0.83
C ARG A 267 -2.21 -1.86 0.26
N PHE A 268 -3.30 -1.18 -0.09
CA PHE A 268 -4.12 -0.49 0.91
C PHE A 268 -5.04 -1.45 1.66
N LEU A 269 -4.51 -2.16 2.66
CA LEU A 269 -5.28 -3.00 3.56
C LEU A 269 -5.73 -2.18 4.77
N THR A 270 -6.74 -1.33 4.59
CA THR A 270 -7.13 -0.31 5.57
C THR A 270 -8.62 -0.38 5.90
N TRP A 271 -8.96 0.09 7.10
CA TRP A 271 -10.34 0.37 7.49
C TRP A 271 -10.45 1.78 8.09
N ARG A 272 -11.52 2.47 7.75
CA ARG A 272 -11.91 3.78 8.30
C ARG A 272 -13.42 3.85 8.41
N PRO A 273 -13.97 4.71 9.28
CA PRO A 273 -15.41 4.93 9.32
C PRO A 273 -15.97 5.25 7.91
N GLY A 274 -16.92 4.44 7.46
CA GLY A 274 -17.55 4.60 6.14
C GLY A 274 -16.78 4.02 4.96
N SER A 275 -15.61 3.38 5.15
CA SER A 275 -14.98 2.59 4.09
C SER A 275 -15.76 1.30 3.83
N LEU A 276 -15.85 0.92 2.57
CA LEU A 276 -16.37 -0.39 2.16
C LEU A 276 -15.21 -1.38 2.05
N PRO A 277 -15.44 -2.64 2.42
CA PRO A 277 -14.46 -3.69 2.15
C PRO A 277 -14.31 -3.88 0.64
N TYR A 278 -13.12 -4.31 0.22
CA TYR A 278 -12.75 -4.37 -1.19
C TYR A 278 -12.27 -5.77 -1.56
N LEU A 279 -12.70 -6.23 -2.74
CA LEU A 279 -12.16 -7.43 -3.37
C LEU A 279 -11.19 -7.01 -4.46
N GLU A 280 -9.99 -7.54 -4.43
CA GLU A 280 -8.98 -7.30 -5.44
C GLU A 280 -9.45 -7.74 -6.83
N PRO A 281 -9.15 -6.98 -7.89
CA PRO A 281 -9.43 -7.38 -9.26
C PRO A 281 -8.74 -8.69 -9.62
N GLU A 282 -9.21 -9.34 -10.69
CA GLU A 282 -8.65 -10.58 -11.20
C GLU A 282 -7.14 -10.46 -11.45
N GLY A 283 -6.41 -11.45 -10.95
CA GLY A 283 -4.95 -11.52 -11.03
C GLY A 283 -4.20 -10.69 -9.97
N MET A 284 -4.89 -9.97 -9.10
CA MET A 284 -4.29 -9.12 -8.06
C MET A 284 -4.39 -9.73 -6.66
N THR A 285 -4.64 -11.03 -6.54
CA THR A 285 -4.54 -11.73 -5.25
C THR A 285 -3.15 -11.57 -4.64
N TRP A 286 -3.04 -11.66 -3.33
CA TRP A 286 -1.75 -11.65 -2.65
C TRP A 286 -1.51 -12.95 -1.87
N ARG A 287 -0.24 -13.31 -1.77
CA ARG A 287 0.17 -14.57 -1.18
C ARG A 287 0.23 -14.47 0.35
N LEU A 288 -0.31 -15.48 1.02
CA LEU A 288 -0.27 -15.65 2.47
C LEU A 288 0.27 -17.05 2.79
N ASP A 289 1.44 -17.11 3.39
CA ASP A 289 2.14 -18.35 3.76
C ASP A 289 1.96 -18.67 5.25
N LYS A 290 2.24 -19.92 5.63
CA LYS A 290 2.15 -20.40 7.03
C LYS A 290 2.99 -19.60 8.03
N ASP A 291 4.12 -19.05 7.58
CA ASP A 291 5.05 -18.30 8.42
C ASP A 291 4.89 -16.78 8.22
N THR A 292 3.71 -16.32 7.86
CA THR A 292 3.36 -14.90 7.73
C THR A 292 2.60 -14.44 8.96
N ASP A 293 2.96 -13.29 9.52
CA ASP A 293 2.16 -12.60 10.53
C ASP A 293 1.43 -11.41 9.89
N LEU A 294 0.21 -11.13 10.34
CA LEU A 294 -0.48 -9.89 10.02
C LEU A 294 -0.29 -8.91 11.17
N ILE A 295 0.16 -7.71 10.86
CA ILE A 295 0.35 -6.66 11.86
C ILE A 295 -0.83 -5.69 11.74
N LEU A 296 -1.75 -5.75 12.70
CA LEU A 296 -2.87 -4.81 12.77
C LEU A 296 -2.42 -3.57 13.55
N ILE A 297 -2.41 -2.44 12.90
CA ILE A 297 -2.03 -1.15 13.48
C ILE A 297 -3.30 -0.31 13.58
N MET A 298 -3.61 0.19 14.78
CA MET A 298 -4.86 0.91 15.04
C MET A 298 -4.58 2.30 15.59
N HIS A 299 -5.25 3.30 15.03
CA HIS A 299 -5.29 4.65 15.60
C HIS A 299 -6.54 4.78 16.46
N LEU A 300 -6.36 4.95 17.76
CA LEU A 300 -7.44 5.03 18.75
C LEU A 300 -7.51 6.44 19.33
N LEU A 301 -8.72 7.02 19.33
CA LEU A 301 -9.00 8.30 19.97
C LEU A 301 -9.81 8.06 21.25
N GLY A 302 -9.24 8.49 22.39
CA GLY A 302 -9.86 8.29 23.70
C GLY A 302 -11.18 9.07 23.85
N SER A 303 -12.21 8.41 24.37
CA SER A 303 -13.53 9.02 24.66
C SER A 303 -13.63 9.65 26.05
N GLY A 304 -12.55 9.67 26.84
CA GLY A 304 -12.55 10.06 28.26
C GLY A 304 -13.11 8.98 29.19
N LYS A 305 -13.40 7.80 28.69
CA LYS A 305 -13.82 6.61 29.44
C LYS A 305 -12.94 5.43 29.06
N SER A 306 -12.88 4.42 29.93
CA SER A 306 -12.25 3.14 29.55
C SER A 306 -13.13 2.44 28.53
N GLU A 307 -12.55 2.15 27.36
CA GLU A 307 -13.21 1.53 26.22
C GLU A 307 -12.47 0.26 25.83
N THR A 308 -13.23 -0.73 25.36
CA THR A 308 -12.66 -2.01 24.94
C THR A 308 -12.83 -2.20 23.44
N ILE A 309 -11.79 -2.71 22.77
CA ILE A 309 -11.84 -3.14 21.39
C ILE A 309 -11.49 -4.63 21.29
N ARG A 310 -12.11 -5.31 20.34
CA ARG A 310 -11.78 -6.67 19.93
C ARG A 310 -11.92 -6.78 18.41
N PRO A 311 -10.91 -6.31 17.68
CA PRO A 311 -10.96 -6.29 16.21
C PRO A 311 -10.95 -7.71 15.64
N LYS A 312 -11.56 -7.85 14.45
CA LYS A 312 -11.58 -9.08 13.66
C LYS A 312 -11.17 -8.76 12.23
N ILE A 313 -10.44 -9.66 11.61
CA ILE A 313 -10.04 -9.59 10.22
C ILE A 313 -10.63 -10.80 9.50
N GLY A 314 -11.50 -10.58 8.53
CA GLY A 314 -12.01 -11.60 7.62
C GLY A 314 -11.16 -11.64 6.35
N LEU A 315 -10.68 -12.82 5.98
CA LEU A 315 -9.90 -13.05 4.76
C LEU A 315 -10.75 -13.84 3.77
N TYR A 316 -10.69 -13.44 2.51
CA TYR A 316 -11.38 -14.07 1.38
C TYR A 316 -10.36 -14.62 0.41
N PHE A 317 -10.43 -15.93 0.11
CA PHE A 317 -9.42 -16.62 -0.68
C PHE A 317 -9.79 -16.77 -2.15
N SER A 318 -8.78 -17.08 -2.93
CA SER A 318 -8.85 -17.44 -4.35
C SER A 318 -7.99 -18.68 -4.57
N ASP A 319 -8.38 -19.51 -5.52
CA ASP A 319 -7.60 -20.67 -5.95
C ASP A 319 -6.49 -20.28 -6.95
N THR A 320 -6.50 -19.02 -7.42
CA THR A 320 -5.57 -18.56 -8.45
C THR A 320 -4.45 -17.70 -7.86
N PRO A 321 -3.17 -18.01 -8.18
CA PRO A 321 -2.05 -17.18 -7.78
C PRO A 321 -2.07 -15.82 -8.48
N PRO A 322 -1.37 -14.80 -7.91
CA PRO A 322 -1.28 -13.47 -8.52
C PRO A 322 -0.54 -13.52 -9.85
N THR A 323 -1.04 -12.76 -10.81
CA THR A 323 -0.39 -12.50 -12.10
C THR A 323 -0.05 -11.02 -12.28
N LYS A 324 -0.61 -10.16 -11.42
CA LYS A 324 -0.37 -8.72 -11.38
C LYS A 324 0.12 -8.33 -9.99
N PHE A 325 1.11 -7.47 -9.91
CA PHE A 325 1.82 -7.13 -8.69
C PHE A 325 1.80 -5.62 -8.50
N PRO A 326 0.76 -5.07 -7.83
CA PRO A 326 0.74 -3.67 -7.48
C PRO A 326 1.77 -3.36 -6.39
N MET A 327 2.16 -2.08 -6.30
CA MET A 327 2.99 -1.58 -5.22
C MET A 327 2.48 -0.24 -4.73
N ILE A 328 2.85 0.13 -3.52
CA ILE A 328 2.59 1.46 -2.98
C ILE A 328 3.79 2.36 -3.27
N MET A 329 3.51 3.50 -3.91
CA MET A 329 4.43 4.62 -4.05
C MET A 329 4.02 5.74 -3.10
N ARG A 330 4.98 6.50 -2.59
CA ARG A 330 4.74 7.63 -1.67
C ARG A 330 5.51 8.86 -2.12
N LEU A 331 4.83 9.99 -2.24
CA LEU A 331 5.39 11.32 -2.15
C LEU A 331 5.20 11.82 -0.73
N GLU A 332 6.21 12.45 -0.13
CA GLU A 332 6.19 12.83 1.27
C GLU A 332 7.10 14.01 1.57
N HIS A 333 6.81 14.74 2.65
CA HIS A 333 7.68 15.81 3.14
C HIS A 333 7.57 16.01 4.67
N ASP A 334 7.35 14.93 5.43
CA ASP A 334 6.95 14.99 6.83
C ASP A 334 7.99 15.63 7.75
N ASP A 335 9.21 15.08 7.80
CA ASP A 335 10.24 15.50 8.75
C ASP A 335 10.75 16.93 8.51
N ASN A 336 10.53 17.49 7.33
CA ASN A 336 10.97 18.82 6.94
C ASN A 336 9.86 19.88 7.03
N ILE A 337 8.66 19.52 7.51
CA ILE A 337 7.57 20.46 7.74
C ILE A 337 7.91 21.36 8.92
N ASP A 338 7.83 22.67 8.71
CA ASP A 338 8.05 23.68 9.74
C ASP A 338 7.19 24.91 9.48
N ILE A 339 5.93 24.86 9.95
CA ILE A 339 4.89 25.84 9.66
C ILE A 339 4.91 26.94 10.73
N PRO A 340 5.26 28.19 10.40
CA PRO A 340 5.24 29.30 11.36
C PRO A 340 3.84 29.56 11.91
N ALA A 341 3.76 30.04 13.15
CA ALA A 341 2.51 30.55 13.71
C ALA A 341 1.97 31.71 12.84
N GLY A 342 0.67 31.69 12.54
CA GLY A 342 0.00 32.71 11.72
C GLY A 342 0.14 32.55 10.21
N ALA A 343 0.88 31.55 9.72
CA ALA A 343 0.98 31.26 8.29
C ALA A 343 -0.37 30.81 7.71
N LYS A 344 -0.83 31.42 6.60
CA LYS A 344 -2.15 31.13 6.00
C LYS A 344 -2.10 30.29 4.73
N ASP A 345 -0.99 30.34 3.98
CA ASP A 345 -0.84 29.68 2.69
C ASP A 345 0.55 29.02 2.59
N PHE A 346 0.92 28.28 3.64
CA PHE A 346 2.19 27.56 3.66
C PHE A 346 2.09 26.35 2.73
N GLU A 347 2.90 26.31 1.66
CA GLU A 347 2.89 25.21 0.70
C GLU A 347 3.98 24.20 1.03
N VAL A 348 3.62 22.93 1.06
CA VAL A 348 4.52 21.77 1.06
C VAL A 348 4.39 21.03 -0.25
N SER A 349 5.52 20.69 -0.87
CA SER A 349 5.55 20.10 -2.19
C SER A 349 6.55 18.96 -2.32
N ASP A 350 6.21 17.99 -3.18
CA ASP A 350 7.10 16.91 -3.57
C ASP A 350 6.85 16.50 -5.02
N ASP A 351 7.92 16.10 -5.74
CA ASP A 351 7.89 15.72 -7.15
C ASP A 351 8.74 14.48 -7.40
N LEU A 352 8.21 13.49 -8.15
CA LEU A 352 8.93 12.28 -8.53
C LEU A 352 8.71 11.94 -10.01
N GLU A 353 9.78 11.73 -10.77
CA GLU A 353 9.69 11.25 -12.15
C GLU A 353 9.59 9.71 -12.19
N LEU A 354 8.63 9.20 -12.96
CA LEU A 354 8.40 7.78 -13.16
C LEU A 354 9.47 7.16 -14.07
N PRO A 355 10.20 6.13 -13.62
CA PRO A 355 11.22 5.45 -14.42
C PRO A 355 10.64 4.48 -15.46
N THR A 356 9.35 4.14 -15.37
CA THR A 356 8.64 3.18 -16.22
C THR A 356 7.16 3.53 -16.33
N ASP A 357 6.44 2.86 -17.24
CA ASP A 357 5.00 3.00 -17.39
C ASP A 357 4.27 2.37 -16.21
N VAL A 358 3.27 3.06 -15.68
CA VAL A 358 2.43 2.56 -14.58
C VAL A 358 0.94 2.86 -14.81
N ASN A 359 0.08 2.06 -14.17
CA ASN A 359 -1.32 2.36 -13.99
C ASN A 359 -1.56 2.70 -12.51
N VAL A 360 -2.04 3.90 -12.21
CA VAL A 360 -2.44 4.28 -10.85
C VAL A 360 -3.83 3.73 -10.59
N LEU A 361 -3.96 2.90 -9.55
CA LEU A 361 -5.20 2.21 -9.17
C LEU A 361 -5.98 2.98 -8.12
N ALA A 362 -5.25 3.57 -7.16
CA ALA A 362 -5.83 4.31 -6.06
C ALA A 362 -4.86 5.37 -5.53
N VAL A 363 -5.40 6.38 -4.87
CA VAL A 363 -4.64 7.40 -4.15
C VAL A 363 -5.17 7.55 -2.71
N LEU A 364 -4.27 7.83 -1.79
CA LEU A 364 -4.54 8.12 -0.39
C LEU A 364 -3.76 9.38 0.00
N PRO A 365 -4.36 10.57 -0.11
CA PRO A 365 -3.78 11.79 0.45
C PRO A 365 -3.93 11.81 1.98
N HIS A 366 -2.91 12.29 2.69
CA HIS A 366 -2.90 12.38 4.14
C HIS A 366 -2.20 13.65 4.63
N ALA A 367 -2.78 14.29 5.62
CA ALA A 367 -2.24 15.39 6.41
C ALA A 367 -3.06 15.51 7.70
N HIS A 368 -2.66 16.41 8.61
CA HIS A 368 -3.39 16.64 9.87
C HIS A 368 -4.30 17.89 9.79
N TYR A 369 -4.49 18.58 10.96
CA TYR A 369 -5.52 19.62 11.13
C TYR A 369 -5.26 20.94 10.40
N LEU A 370 -4.00 21.31 10.15
CA LEU A 370 -3.69 22.59 9.53
C LEU A 370 -3.80 22.56 8.00
N CYS A 371 -3.81 21.39 7.39
CA CYS A 371 -3.99 21.28 5.95
C CYS A 371 -5.37 21.78 5.54
N LYS A 372 -5.43 22.62 4.51
CA LYS A 372 -6.69 23.13 3.95
C LYS A 372 -6.96 22.68 2.53
N GLU A 373 -5.92 22.50 1.72
CA GLU A 373 -6.06 22.11 0.32
C GLU A 373 -4.98 21.12 -0.07
N MET A 374 -5.36 20.11 -0.87
CA MET A 374 -4.45 19.10 -1.42
C MET A 374 -4.61 19.03 -2.93
N ARG A 375 -3.50 19.17 -3.64
CA ARG A 375 -3.40 19.04 -5.10
C ARG A 375 -2.43 17.94 -5.43
N ALA A 376 -2.87 16.94 -6.19
CA ALA A 376 -1.98 15.95 -6.77
C ALA A 376 -2.26 15.80 -8.27
N TYR A 377 -1.21 15.81 -9.09
CA TYR A 377 -1.30 15.70 -10.53
C TYR A 377 -0.06 15.06 -11.14
N ALA A 378 -0.22 14.53 -12.34
CA ALA A 378 0.83 13.97 -13.16
C ALA A 378 1.08 14.88 -14.36
N THR A 379 2.32 15.28 -14.60
CA THR A 379 2.74 16.00 -15.81
C THR A 379 3.39 15.00 -16.75
N LEU A 380 2.74 14.73 -17.88
CA LEU A 380 3.22 13.80 -18.89
C LEU A 380 4.47 14.34 -19.60
N PRO A 381 5.26 13.51 -20.30
CA PRO A 381 6.44 13.95 -21.05
C PRO A 381 6.17 15.01 -22.13
N ASP A 382 4.93 15.06 -22.64
CA ASP A 382 4.48 16.10 -23.60
C ASP A 382 4.03 17.41 -22.94
N GLY A 383 4.11 17.51 -21.60
CA GLY A 383 3.67 18.64 -20.80
C GLY A 383 2.17 18.63 -20.46
N THR A 384 1.42 17.65 -20.93
CA THR A 384 0.00 17.50 -20.56
C THR A 384 -0.15 17.18 -19.08
N ARG A 385 -1.04 17.90 -18.38
CA ARG A 385 -1.35 17.65 -16.98
C ARG A 385 -2.58 16.75 -16.84
N LYS A 386 -2.45 15.65 -16.09
CA LYS A 386 -3.54 14.80 -15.62
C LYS A 386 -3.68 14.94 -14.11
N TRP A 387 -4.89 15.20 -13.63
CA TRP A 387 -5.16 15.26 -12.20
C TRP A 387 -5.21 13.85 -11.60
N LEU A 388 -4.52 13.68 -10.48
CA LEU A 388 -4.65 12.51 -9.62
C LEU A 388 -5.80 12.74 -8.63
N ILE A 389 -5.79 13.88 -7.93
CA ILE A 389 -6.88 14.28 -7.02
C ILE A 389 -6.76 15.78 -6.73
N LEU A 390 -7.91 16.42 -6.47
CA LEU A 390 -7.98 17.76 -5.90
C LEU A 390 -8.95 17.74 -4.73
N ILE A 391 -8.51 18.21 -3.56
CA ILE A 391 -9.31 18.42 -2.37
C ILE A 391 -9.14 19.87 -1.95
N LYS A 392 -10.20 20.70 -2.09
CA LYS A 392 -10.17 22.12 -1.74
C LYS A 392 -10.47 22.42 -0.27
N LYS A 393 -11.08 21.47 0.40
CA LYS A 393 -11.44 21.56 1.82
C LYS A 393 -11.07 20.25 2.48
N TRP A 394 -9.82 20.15 2.91
CA TRP A 394 -9.36 18.99 3.64
C TRP A 394 -10.09 18.86 4.98
N ASP A 395 -10.39 17.63 5.33
CA ASP A 395 -10.99 17.28 6.61
C ASP A 395 -10.32 16.04 7.17
N PHE A 396 -9.57 16.21 8.27
CA PHE A 396 -8.83 15.15 8.94
C PHE A 396 -9.72 13.96 9.33
N ASP A 397 -10.99 14.21 9.66
CA ASP A 397 -11.91 13.16 10.09
C ASP A 397 -12.39 12.28 8.92
N TRP A 398 -12.23 12.73 7.67
CA TRP A 398 -12.78 12.09 6.47
C TRP A 398 -11.70 11.63 5.47
N GLN A 399 -10.59 11.18 5.98
CA GLN A 399 -9.54 10.60 5.15
C GLN A 399 -10.04 9.36 4.40
N GLY A 400 -9.52 9.08 3.20
CA GLY A 400 -9.97 7.94 2.41
C GLY A 400 -8.96 7.45 1.38
N VAL A 401 -9.04 6.15 1.05
CA VAL A 401 -8.48 5.61 -0.19
C VAL A 401 -9.48 5.89 -1.30
N PHE A 402 -9.04 6.59 -2.33
CA PHE A 402 -9.84 6.91 -3.51
C PHE A 402 -9.37 6.01 -4.66
N ARG A 403 -10.14 4.95 -4.95
CA ARG A 403 -9.89 4.03 -6.06
C ARG A 403 -10.47 4.59 -7.34
N TYR A 404 -9.72 4.54 -8.42
CA TYR A 404 -10.23 4.97 -9.72
C TYR A 404 -11.22 3.95 -10.29
N GLU A 405 -12.32 4.42 -10.91
CA GLU A 405 -13.25 3.57 -11.69
C GLU A 405 -12.50 2.85 -12.81
N GLU A 406 -11.54 3.53 -13.44
CA GLU A 406 -10.62 2.97 -14.42
C GLU A 406 -9.18 3.38 -14.05
N PRO A 407 -8.22 2.45 -14.06
CA PRO A 407 -6.83 2.75 -13.76
C PRO A 407 -6.29 3.90 -14.61
N LEU A 408 -5.61 4.86 -13.98
CA LEU A 408 -5.02 6.01 -14.68
C LEU A 408 -3.65 5.64 -15.24
N SER A 409 -3.56 5.48 -16.56
CA SER A 409 -2.29 5.15 -17.24
C SER A 409 -1.38 6.37 -17.35
N LEU A 410 -0.13 6.19 -16.91
CA LEU A 410 0.94 7.19 -16.91
C LEU A 410 2.20 6.59 -17.55
N PRO A 411 2.73 7.20 -18.63
CA PRO A 411 3.94 6.71 -19.28
C PRO A 411 5.19 7.05 -18.48
N LYS A 412 6.27 6.33 -18.76
CA LYS A 412 7.64 6.66 -18.31
C LYS A 412 7.98 8.13 -18.57
N GLY A 413 8.74 8.76 -17.68
CA GLY A 413 9.10 10.17 -17.73
C GLY A 413 7.99 11.12 -17.30
N THR A 414 6.85 10.59 -16.82
CA THR A 414 5.81 11.40 -16.17
C THR A 414 6.30 11.88 -14.81
N THR A 415 6.14 13.16 -14.50
CA THR A 415 6.38 13.72 -13.16
C THR A 415 5.11 13.68 -12.34
N LEU A 416 5.12 12.94 -11.24
CA LEU A 416 4.10 12.97 -10.20
C LEU A 416 4.36 14.16 -9.28
N SER A 417 3.33 14.94 -8.97
CA SER A 417 3.45 16.16 -8.16
C SER A 417 2.42 16.17 -7.05
N MET A 418 2.88 16.48 -5.83
CA MET A 418 2.09 16.76 -4.64
C MET A 418 2.28 18.22 -4.24
N ARG A 419 1.19 18.94 -3.94
CA ARG A 419 1.17 20.32 -3.46
C ARG A 419 0.09 20.46 -2.40
N TYR A 420 0.47 20.58 -1.13
CA TYR A 420 -0.44 20.71 -0.01
C TYR A 420 -0.29 22.10 0.62
N ILE A 421 -1.42 22.72 0.94
CA ILE A 421 -1.48 24.09 1.48
C ILE A 421 -2.03 24.03 2.89
N TYR A 422 -1.31 24.67 3.82
CA TYR A 422 -1.60 24.68 5.25
C TYR A 422 -1.99 26.08 5.73
N ASP A 423 -2.86 26.11 6.75
CA ASP A 423 -3.30 27.34 7.44
C ASP A 423 -3.10 27.19 8.95
N ASN A 424 -2.03 27.79 9.47
CA ASN A 424 -1.69 27.84 10.90
C ASN A 424 -2.07 29.20 11.50
N SER A 425 -3.19 29.78 11.07
CA SER A 425 -3.68 31.08 11.57
C SER A 425 -4.81 30.90 12.60
N GLU A 426 -5.19 31.99 13.24
CA GLU A 426 -6.35 32.05 14.14
C GLU A 426 -7.69 31.88 13.41
N ASP A 427 -7.72 32.15 12.09
CA ASP A 427 -8.92 32.01 11.27
C ASP A 427 -9.22 30.53 10.92
N ASN A 428 -8.26 29.62 11.11
CA ASN A 428 -8.47 28.19 10.91
C ASN A 428 -9.21 27.60 12.12
N PRO A 429 -10.52 27.26 12.00
CA PRO A 429 -11.30 26.74 13.12
C PRO A 429 -10.87 25.34 13.58
N ARG A 430 -9.97 24.68 12.82
CA ARG A 430 -9.41 23.37 13.14
C ARG A 430 -8.02 23.43 13.74
N ASN A 431 -7.43 24.64 13.86
CA ASN A 431 -6.13 24.80 14.47
C ASN A 431 -6.16 24.29 15.93
N PRO A 432 -5.39 23.24 16.28
CA PRO A 432 -5.39 22.68 17.63
C PRO A 432 -4.75 23.60 18.65
N ASN A 433 -4.06 24.69 18.20
CA ASN A 433 -3.37 25.64 19.05
C ASN A 433 -4.04 27.02 19.00
N ILE A 434 -4.57 27.49 20.12
CA ILE A 434 -5.14 28.83 20.28
C ILE A 434 -4.46 29.49 21.48
N PRO A 435 -3.62 30.53 21.28
CA PRO A 435 -3.19 31.11 19.99
C PRO A 435 -2.31 30.16 19.18
N PRO A 436 -2.20 30.38 17.84
CA PRO A 436 -1.38 29.58 16.96
C PRO A 436 0.07 29.45 17.43
N LYS A 437 0.65 28.27 17.28
CA LYS A 437 2.05 27.99 17.57
C LYS A 437 2.75 27.45 16.34
N ARG A 438 4.08 27.55 16.30
CA ARG A 438 4.89 26.88 15.27
C ARG A 438 4.63 25.37 15.32
N VAL A 439 4.29 24.76 14.18
CA VAL A 439 4.02 23.32 14.06
C VAL A 439 5.07 22.69 13.15
N ARG A 440 5.61 21.56 13.58
CA ARG A 440 6.59 20.78 12.83
C ARG A 440 6.00 19.47 12.37
N GLY A 441 6.74 18.79 11.49
CA GLY A 441 6.42 17.44 11.06
C GLY A 441 6.43 16.45 12.23
N GLY A 442 5.49 15.48 12.21
CA GLY A 442 5.41 14.46 13.24
C GLY A 442 4.10 13.67 13.23
N GLN A 443 4.08 12.62 14.06
CA GLN A 443 3.01 11.60 14.04
C GLN A 443 1.76 11.96 14.85
N LYS A 444 1.87 12.94 15.77
CA LYS A 444 0.71 13.35 16.57
C LYS A 444 -0.25 14.14 15.70
N SER A 445 -1.54 14.01 15.95
CA SER A 445 -2.55 14.81 15.24
C SER A 445 -2.38 16.32 15.38
N THR A 446 -1.63 16.78 16.41
CA THR A 446 -1.24 18.18 16.63
C THR A 446 0.03 18.60 15.90
N ASP A 447 0.82 17.67 15.41
CA ASP A 447 1.93 17.90 14.48
C ASP A 447 1.37 17.96 13.05
N GLU A 448 2.20 17.99 12.00
CA GLU A 448 1.71 17.93 10.63
C GLU A 448 2.43 16.87 9.79
N MET A 449 1.72 16.38 8.78
CA MET A 449 2.21 15.45 7.77
C MET A 449 1.83 15.93 6.36
N ALA A 450 2.56 15.46 5.37
CA ALA A 450 2.28 15.72 3.96
C ALA A 450 2.59 14.47 3.15
N ASP A 451 1.59 13.61 2.99
CA ASP A 451 1.71 12.35 2.28
C ASP A 451 0.74 12.21 1.13
N LEU A 452 1.23 11.72 0.02
CA LEU A 452 0.42 11.17 -1.07
C LEU A 452 0.85 9.73 -1.34
N TRP A 453 0.06 8.80 -0.86
CA TRP A 453 0.24 7.37 -1.15
C TRP A 453 -0.51 7.01 -2.43
N MET A 454 0.09 6.19 -3.28
CA MET A 454 -0.48 5.75 -4.54
C MET A 454 -0.30 4.25 -4.69
N GLU A 455 -1.38 3.53 -4.92
CA GLU A 455 -1.30 2.13 -5.36
C GLU A 455 -1.11 2.13 -6.87
N VAL A 456 0.01 1.60 -7.33
CA VAL A 456 0.37 1.59 -8.75
C VAL A 456 0.63 0.16 -9.23
N LEU A 457 0.24 -0.11 -10.47
CA LEU A 457 0.53 -1.35 -11.15
C LEU A 457 1.48 -1.06 -12.31
N PRO A 458 2.76 -1.49 -12.25
CA PRO A 458 3.66 -1.37 -13.39
C PRO A 458 3.19 -2.25 -14.56
N SER A 459 3.50 -1.84 -15.78
CA SER A 459 3.13 -2.57 -16.99
C SER A 459 3.76 -3.95 -17.07
N LYS A 460 4.91 -4.15 -16.42
CA LYS A 460 5.63 -5.43 -16.32
C LYS A 460 6.13 -5.62 -14.89
N ARG A 461 6.13 -6.88 -14.44
CA ARG A 461 6.66 -7.23 -13.11
C ARG A 461 8.14 -6.85 -12.96
N GLU A 462 8.91 -6.99 -14.02
CA GLU A 462 10.34 -6.70 -14.06
C GLU A 462 10.67 -5.21 -13.82
N ASP A 463 9.67 -4.33 -13.94
CA ASP A 463 9.82 -2.89 -13.72
C ASP A 463 9.70 -2.48 -12.23
N LEU A 464 9.19 -3.36 -11.37
CA LEU A 464 9.02 -3.09 -9.94
C LEU A 464 10.31 -2.60 -9.25
N PRO A 465 11.47 -3.27 -9.41
CA PRO A 465 12.69 -2.79 -8.78
C PRO A 465 13.15 -1.42 -9.28
N ALA A 466 12.81 -1.03 -10.51
CA ALA A 466 13.13 0.30 -11.02
C ALA A 466 12.32 1.40 -10.29
N LEU A 467 11.04 1.13 -10.00
CA LEU A 467 10.18 2.01 -9.21
C LEU A 467 10.69 2.14 -7.77
N GLU A 468 11.05 1.02 -7.13
CA GLU A 468 11.63 1.03 -5.78
C GLU A 468 12.91 1.85 -5.72
N ILE A 469 13.84 1.63 -6.64
CA ILE A 469 15.09 2.39 -6.72
C ILE A 469 14.80 3.89 -6.87
N ALA A 470 13.86 4.26 -7.73
CA ALA A 470 13.49 5.66 -7.94
C ALA A 470 12.94 6.28 -6.64
N MET A 471 12.02 5.59 -5.96
CA MET A 471 11.45 6.04 -4.69
C MET A 471 12.52 6.16 -3.59
N MET A 472 13.37 5.15 -3.43
CA MET A 472 14.41 5.18 -2.39
C MET A 472 15.45 6.27 -2.66
N ARG A 473 15.90 6.45 -3.90
CA ARG A 473 16.80 7.56 -4.26
C ARG A 473 16.17 8.90 -3.98
N HIS A 474 14.90 9.08 -4.35
CA HIS A 474 14.16 10.30 -4.08
C HIS A 474 14.03 10.56 -2.57
N ARG A 475 13.63 9.56 -1.79
CA ARG A 475 13.55 9.63 -0.33
C ARG A 475 14.88 10.02 0.30
N LEU A 476 15.98 9.41 -0.11
CA LEU A 476 17.32 9.68 0.41
C LEU A 476 17.84 11.10 0.09
N THR A 477 17.29 11.81 -0.90
CA THR A 477 17.60 13.23 -1.11
C THR A 477 17.03 14.11 0.00
N LYS A 478 15.93 13.69 0.62
CA LYS A 478 15.25 14.40 1.71
C LYS A 478 15.73 13.94 3.08
N TYR A 479 15.99 12.65 3.24
CA TYR A 479 16.35 11.99 4.49
C TYR A 479 17.69 11.26 4.40
N PRO A 480 18.82 11.98 4.36
CA PRO A 480 20.14 11.37 4.15
C PRO A 480 20.64 10.54 5.34
N GLN A 481 19.89 10.45 6.43
CA GLN A 481 20.18 9.60 7.59
C GLN A 481 19.25 8.38 7.66
N ASP A 482 18.47 8.09 6.61
CA ASP A 482 17.52 6.99 6.61
C ASP A 482 18.21 5.65 6.31
N VAL A 483 18.50 4.91 7.39
CA VAL A 483 19.12 3.57 7.34
C VAL A 483 18.29 2.60 6.49
N ASN A 484 16.96 2.63 6.66
CA ASN A 484 16.07 1.72 5.94
C ASN A 484 16.05 2.06 4.45
N GLY A 485 15.98 3.34 4.10
CA GLY A 485 16.04 3.78 2.71
C GLY A 485 17.32 3.34 1.99
N TYR A 486 18.47 3.40 2.65
CA TYR A 486 19.73 2.88 2.09
C TYR A 486 19.73 1.36 1.98
N ASN A 487 19.22 0.64 2.99
CA ASN A 487 19.11 -0.82 2.95
C ASN A 487 18.21 -1.28 1.80
N ASP A 488 17.05 -0.67 1.64
CA ASP A 488 16.06 -1.03 0.62
C ASP A 488 16.55 -0.69 -0.78
N LEU A 489 17.25 0.46 -0.94
CA LEU A 489 17.94 0.78 -2.19
C LEU A 489 18.97 -0.29 -2.56
N GLY A 490 19.77 -0.73 -1.59
CA GLY A 490 20.75 -1.79 -1.80
C GLY A 490 20.11 -3.13 -2.18
N ALA A 491 19.03 -3.50 -1.51
CA ALA A 491 18.27 -4.72 -1.79
C ALA A 491 17.65 -4.69 -3.19
N ALA A 492 17.02 -3.58 -3.59
CA ALA A 492 16.43 -3.39 -4.92
C ALA A 492 17.49 -3.44 -6.03
N LEU A 493 18.64 -2.79 -5.82
CA LEU A 493 19.77 -2.86 -6.77
C LEU A 493 20.31 -4.29 -6.92
N ARG A 494 20.41 -5.04 -5.82
CA ARG A 494 20.78 -6.46 -5.84
C ARG A 494 19.76 -7.30 -6.61
N ALA A 495 18.49 -7.08 -6.43
CA ALA A 495 17.43 -7.78 -7.16
C ALA A 495 17.51 -7.56 -8.67
N MET A 496 18.01 -6.40 -9.12
CA MET A 496 18.31 -6.12 -10.53
C MET A 496 19.68 -6.67 -11.00
N GLY A 497 20.41 -7.40 -10.19
CA GLY A 497 21.78 -7.87 -10.50
C GLY A 497 22.85 -6.76 -10.50
N LYS A 498 22.51 -5.55 -10.05
CA LYS A 498 23.41 -4.39 -9.96
C LYS A 498 24.24 -4.41 -8.68
N ASN A 499 24.88 -5.55 -8.39
CA ASN A 499 25.57 -5.78 -7.11
C ASN A 499 26.63 -4.71 -6.81
N ARG A 500 27.40 -4.25 -7.80
CA ARG A 500 28.39 -3.18 -7.58
C ARG A 500 27.76 -1.87 -7.12
N GLU A 501 26.61 -1.49 -7.68
CA GLU A 501 25.90 -0.28 -7.30
C GLU A 501 25.27 -0.42 -5.90
N ALA A 502 24.92 -1.65 -5.47
CA ALA A 502 24.32 -1.92 -4.18
C ALA A 502 25.29 -1.75 -2.98
N VAL A 503 26.61 -1.86 -3.21
CA VAL A 503 27.60 -1.78 -2.12
C VAL A 503 27.59 -0.43 -1.41
N ALA A 504 27.57 0.67 -2.17
CA ALA A 504 27.65 2.01 -1.59
C ALA A 504 26.48 2.33 -0.64
N PRO A 505 25.20 2.16 -1.04
CA PRO A 505 24.08 2.39 -0.12
C PRO A 505 24.10 1.44 1.08
N LEU A 506 24.46 0.16 0.91
CA LEU A 506 24.51 -0.77 2.04
C LEU A 506 25.63 -0.45 3.04
N ARG A 507 26.77 0.05 2.57
CA ARG A 507 27.83 0.53 3.46
C ARG A 507 27.39 1.78 4.22
N GLU A 508 26.68 2.71 3.58
CA GLU A 508 26.12 3.87 4.26
C GLU A 508 25.11 3.45 5.34
N ALA A 509 24.21 2.52 5.03
CA ALA A 509 23.29 1.95 6.01
C ALA A 509 24.03 1.29 7.20
N ALA A 510 25.11 0.53 6.93
CA ALA A 510 25.91 -0.11 7.96
C ALA A 510 26.72 0.91 8.81
N LEU A 511 27.14 2.02 8.22
CA LEU A 511 27.79 3.11 8.93
C LEU A 511 26.81 3.84 9.86
N LEU A 512 25.61 4.13 9.39
CA LEU A 512 24.56 4.81 10.16
C LEU A 512 24.02 3.94 11.31
N ASN A 513 23.86 2.64 11.07
CA ASN A 513 23.40 1.69 12.10
C ASN A 513 24.14 0.33 11.99
N PRO A 514 25.32 0.20 12.60
CA PRO A 514 26.09 -1.03 12.57
C PRO A 514 25.38 -2.25 13.22
N ALA A 515 24.41 -1.99 14.11
CA ALA A 515 23.65 -3.03 14.81
C ALA A 515 22.41 -3.51 14.05
N ASN A 516 22.20 -3.07 12.80
CA ASN A 516 21.08 -3.53 12.00
C ASN A 516 21.41 -4.87 11.33
N VAL A 517 20.77 -5.94 11.79
CA VAL A 517 20.99 -7.33 11.32
C VAL A 517 20.74 -7.49 9.83
N GLN A 518 19.70 -6.85 9.29
CA GLN A 518 19.34 -6.94 7.87
C GLN A 518 20.37 -6.25 6.99
N VAL A 519 20.85 -5.08 7.41
CA VAL A 519 21.90 -4.34 6.71
C VAL A 519 23.18 -5.15 6.63
N GLN A 520 23.62 -5.72 7.77
CA GLN A 520 24.82 -6.57 7.81
C GLN A 520 24.67 -7.80 6.90
N ASN A 521 23.53 -8.48 6.93
CA ASN A 521 23.24 -9.59 6.03
C ASN A 521 23.24 -9.18 4.56
N ASN A 522 22.58 -8.07 4.21
CA ASN A 522 22.45 -7.64 2.83
C ASN A 522 23.80 -7.19 2.25
N LEU A 523 24.60 -6.46 3.04
CA LEU A 523 25.95 -6.06 2.64
C LEU A 523 26.85 -7.29 2.44
N GLY A 524 26.84 -8.24 3.39
CA GLY A 524 27.59 -9.48 3.27
C GLY A 524 27.19 -10.31 2.07
N ALA A 525 25.89 -10.42 1.78
CA ALA A 525 25.39 -11.15 0.62
C ALA A 525 25.83 -10.50 -0.71
N VAL A 526 25.84 -9.17 -0.80
CA VAL A 526 26.29 -8.44 -2.00
C VAL A 526 27.80 -8.58 -2.18
N LEU A 527 28.60 -8.37 -1.14
CA LEU A 527 30.05 -8.56 -1.17
C LEU A 527 30.45 -9.99 -1.56
N GLY A 528 29.77 -11.00 -0.98
CA GLY A 528 29.98 -12.41 -1.34
C GLY A 528 29.68 -12.70 -2.82
N SER A 529 28.65 -12.07 -3.40
CA SER A 529 28.33 -12.20 -4.83
C SER A 529 29.35 -11.50 -5.75
N LEU A 530 30.12 -10.54 -5.22
CA LEU A 530 31.21 -9.86 -5.93
C LEU A 530 32.58 -10.55 -5.77
N GLY A 531 32.69 -11.54 -4.89
CA GLY A 531 33.92 -12.26 -4.59
C GLY A 531 34.75 -11.68 -3.43
N ASP A 532 34.25 -10.62 -2.77
CA ASP A 532 34.88 -10.00 -1.61
C ASP A 532 34.58 -10.81 -0.34
N PHE A 533 35.06 -12.08 -0.31
CA PHE A 533 34.62 -13.08 0.67
C PHE A 533 35.04 -12.73 2.11
N ASP A 534 36.23 -12.21 2.36
CA ASP A 534 36.69 -11.86 3.72
C ASP A 534 35.78 -10.81 4.37
N GLU A 535 35.45 -9.73 3.64
CA GLU A 535 34.56 -8.68 4.13
C GLU A 535 33.12 -9.22 4.27
N ALA A 536 32.65 -10.03 3.30
CA ALA A 536 31.34 -10.66 3.33
C ALA A 536 31.14 -11.54 4.58
N ILE A 537 32.12 -12.42 4.87
CA ILE A 537 32.11 -13.30 6.03
C ILE A 537 32.08 -12.49 7.33
N GLY A 538 32.85 -11.39 7.41
CA GLY A 538 32.84 -10.47 8.54
C GLY A 538 31.46 -9.91 8.84
N HIS A 539 30.78 -9.33 7.84
CA HIS A 539 29.42 -8.77 7.99
C HIS A 539 28.37 -9.83 8.33
N LEU A 540 28.45 -11.02 7.71
CA LEU A 540 27.50 -12.11 7.97
C LEU A 540 27.66 -12.70 9.37
N ARG A 541 28.90 -12.84 9.86
CA ARG A 541 29.18 -13.25 11.26
C ARG A 541 28.65 -12.21 12.24
N GLU A 542 28.77 -10.89 11.95
CA GLU A 542 28.21 -9.85 12.81
C GLU A 542 26.67 -9.91 12.83
N ALA A 543 26.02 -10.20 11.68
CA ALA A 543 24.57 -10.43 11.64
C ALA A 543 24.16 -11.61 12.54
N LEU A 544 24.89 -12.74 12.49
CA LEU A 544 24.59 -13.92 13.30
C LEU A 544 24.94 -13.76 14.78
N LYS A 545 25.92 -12.94 15.12
CA LYS A 545 26.20 -12.58 16.50
C LYS A 545 25.03 -11.82 17.15
N MET A 546 24.36 -10.94 16.37
CA MET A 546 23.19 -10.20 16.83
C MET A 546 21.92 -11.07 16.84
N ARG A 547 21.75 -11.95 15.83
CA ARG A 547 20.61 -12.85 15.69
C ARG A 547 21.05 -14.23 15.20
N PRO A 548 21.35 -15.16 16.12
CA PRO A 548 21.90 -16.49 15.80
C PRO A 548 20.96 -17.38 14.97
N ASP A 549 19.66 -17.15 15.04
CA ASP A 549 18.61 -17.89 14.33
C ASP A 549 18.18 -17.24 13.00
N TYR A 550 19.02 -16.36 12.45
CA TYR A 550 18.68 -15.69 11.20
C TYR A 550 19.06 -16.56 9.99
N PHE A 551 18.06 -17.29 9.47
CA PHE A 551 18.20 -18.21 8.33
C PHE A 551 18.99 -17.62 7.15
N LEU A 552 18.65 -16.39 6.72
CA LEU A 552 19.29 -15.75 5.55
C LEU A 552 20.78 -15.50 5.79
N ALA A 553 21.15 -15.09 7.00
CA ALA A 553 22.56 -14.87 7.32
C ALA A 553 23.34 -16.20 7.41
N CYS A 554 22.75 -17.26 7.99
CA CYS A 554 23.34 -18.61 7.97
C CYS A 554 23.57 -19.09 6.54
N PHE A 555 22.57 -18.99 5.70
CA PHE A 555 22.62 -19.42 4.31
C PHE A 555 23.65 -18.62 3.48
N ASN A 556 23.65 -17.29 3.62
CA ASN A 556 24.59 -16.42 2.91
C ASN A 556 26.03 -16.60 3.39
N LEU A 557 26.24 -16.79 4.71
CA LEU A 557 27.55 -17.09 5.27
C LEU A 557 28.09 -18.45 4.76
N ALA A 558 27.23 -19.46 4.73
CA ALA A 558 27.61 -20.76 4.18
C ALA A 558 27.98 -20.66 2.69
N ASN A 559 27.26 -19.84 1.90
CA ASN A 559 27.60 -19.57 0.50
C ASN A 559 28.98 -18.88 0.37
N ALA A 560 29.23 -17.83 1.17
CA ALA A 560 30.49 -17.08 1.14
C ALA A 560 31.67 -17.98 1.53
N LEU A 561 31.56 -18.74 2.63
CA LEU A 561 32.58 -19.69 3.10
C LEU A 561 32.87 -20.79 2.06
N ARG A 562 31.83 -21.35 1.45
CA ARG A 562 31.98 -22.37 0.40
C ARG A 562 32.74 -21.82 -0.82
N LEU A 563 32.45 -20.62 -1.25
CA LEU A 563 33.12 -19.98 -2.38
C LEU A 563 34.55 -19.55 -2.03
N HIS A 564 34.79 -19.21 -0.77
CA HIS A 564 36.12 -18.94 -0.22
C HIS A 564 36.98 -20.22 -0.01
N GLY A 565 36.34 -21.40 -0.04
CA GLY A 565 37.05 -22.70 0.11
C GLY A 565 36.95 -23.31 1.50
N GLU A 566 36.31 -22.68 2.46
CA GLU A 566 36.13 -23.14 3.84
C GLU A 566 34.94 -24.12 3.96
N ILE A 567 35.04 -25.26 3.25
CA ILE A 567 33.96 -26.24 3.07
C ILE A 567 33.45 -26.81 4.40
N GLY A 568 34.33 -27.02 5.38
CA GLY A 568 33.95 -27.58 6.69
C GLY A 568 33.01 -26.63 7.45
N GLU A 569 33.36 -25.35 7.55
CA GLU A 569 32.54 -24.35 8.23
C GLU A 569 31.26 -24.07 7.43
N ALA A 570 31.35 -24.00 6.10
CA ALA A 570 30.19 -23.84 5.22
C ALA A 570 29.13 -24.92 5.45
N THR A 571 29.57 -26.17 5.65
CA THR A 571 28.66 -27.31 5.94
C THR A 571 27.89 -27.08 7.23
N ALA A 572 28.55 -26.68 8.32
CA ALA A 572 27.89 -26.43 9.60
C ALA A 572 26.80 -25.33 9.48
N TYR A 573 27.09 -24.24 8.74
CA TYR A 573 26.08 -23.19 8.55
C TYR A 573 24.94 -23.58 7.59
N TYR A 574 25.20 -24.46 6.59
CA TYR A 574 24.09 -25.01 5.79
C TYR A 574 23.22 -25.97 6.62
N GLU A 575 23.83 -26.81 7.48
CA GLU A 575 23.09 -27.67 8.43
C GLU A 575 22.21 -26.81 9.34
N GLN A 576 22.73 -25.71 9.89
CA GLN A 576 21.97 -24.77 10.70
C GLN A 576 20.85 -24.11 9.88
N ALA A 577 21.09 -23.70 8.63
CA ALA A 577 20.08 -23.13 7.75
C ALA A 577 18.93 -24.12 7.49
N VAL A 578 19.25 -25.40 7.22
CA VAL A 578 18.24 -26.45 7.05
C VAL A 578 17.44 -26.70 8.34
N GLN A 579 18.06 -26.62 9.51
CA GLN A 579 17.37 -26.73 10.79
C GLN A 579 16.41 -25.53 11.01
N LEU A 580 16.83 -24.30 10.67
CA LEU A 580 16.04 -23.11 10.82
C LEU A 580 14.89 -23.04 9.82
N LYS A 581 15.09 -23.57 8.59
CA LYS A 581 14.07 -23.57 7.54
C LYS A 581 14.08 -24.91 6.77
N PRO A 582 13.47 -25.97 7.34
CA PRO A 582 13.47 -27.32 6.75
C PRO A 582 12.77 -27.44 5.38
N GLU A 583 11.96 -26.46 5.01
CA GLU A 583 11.29 -26.40 3.69
C GLU A 583 12.10 -25.64 2.63
N SER A 584 13.32 -25.19 2.91
CA SER A 584 14.15 -24.49 1.93
C SER A 584 14.80 -25.46 0.96
N VAL A 585 14.27 -25.57 -0.26
CA VAL A 585 14.84 -26.36 -1.35
C VAL A 585 16.30 -25.98 -1.60
N GLU A 586 16.55 -24.66 -1.66
CA GLU A 586 17.90 -24.10 -1.92
C GLU A 586 18.90 -24.49 -0.83
N ALA A 587 18.48 -24.52 0.45
CA ALA A 587 19.36 -24.92 1.54
C ALA A 587 19.71 -26.42 1.47
N HIS A 588 18.75 -27.28 1.18
CA HIS A 588 18.97 -28.71 0.96
C HIS A 588 19.88 -28.96 -0.24
N ASP A 589 19.66 -28.28 -1.38
CA ASP A 589 20.54 -28.41 -2.55
C ASP A 589 21.97 -28.01 -2.25
N LYS A 590 22.19 -26.89 -1.56
CA LYS A 590 23.54 -26.40 -1.23
C LYS A 590 24.20 -27.31 -0.20
N LEU A 591 23.46 -27.81 0.81
CA LEU A 591 23.97 -28.77 1.77
C LEU A 591 24.35 -30.10 1.08
N GLY A 592 23.52 -30.59 0.17
CA GLY A 592 23.83 -31.77 -0.64
C GLY A 592 25.10 -31.60 -1.47
N LEU A 593 25.30 -30.42 -2.08
CA LEU A 593 26.51 -30.12 -2.85
C LEU A 593 27.78 -30.15 -1.99
N VAL A 594 27.77 -29.56 -0.79
CA VAL A 594 28.95 -29.57 0.08
C VAL A 594 29.24 -30.97 0.66
N TYR A 595 28.21 -31.75 0.94
CA TYR A 595 28.41 -33.17 1.32
C TYR A 595 29.02 -33.99 0.18
N ALA A 596 28.55 -33.78 -1.06
CA ALA A 596 29.16 -34.44 -2.23
C ALA A 596 30.62 -34.03 -2.42
N GLN A 597 30.98 -32.77 -2.21
CA GLN A 597 32.38 -32.28 -2.26
C GLN A 597 33.24 -32.91 -1.18
N GLN A 598 32.67 -33.27 -0.03
CA GLN A 598 33.37 -33.97 1.06
C GLN A 598 33.41 -35.50 0.87
N GLY A 599 32.85 -36.03 -0.23
CA GLY A 599 32.76 -37.48 -0.46
C GLY A 599 31.69 -38.20 0.39
N LYS A 600 30.81 -37.44 1.07
CA LYS A 600 29.70 -37.96 1.87
C LYS A 600 28.47 -38.20 0.97
N SER A 601 28.60 -39.16 0.04
CA SER A 601 27.61 -39.40 -0.99
C SER A 601 26.22 -39.75 -0.44
N THR A 602 26.14 -40.54 0.65
CA THR A 602 24.88 -40.92 1.28
C THR A 602 24.13 -39.71 1.82
N ASP A 603 24.84 -38.79 2.52
CA ASP A 603 24.25 -37.59 3.10
C ASP A 603 23.82 -36.62 1.98
N ALA A 604 24.63 -36.50 0.92
CA ALA A 604 24.29 -35.70 -0.26
C ALA A 604 23.00 -36.20 -0.93
N ILE A 605 22.85 -37.50 -1.15
CA ILE A 605 21.65 -38.12 -1.71
C ILE A 605 20.42 -37.83 -0.87
N ALA A 606 20.55 -37.93 0.47
CA ALA A 606 19.44 -37.63 1.37
C ALA A 606 18.95 -36.16 1.22
N GLN A 607 19.88 -35.21 1.12
CA GLN A 607 19.53 -33.80 0.96
C GLN A 607 18.89 -33.50 -0.42
N PHE A 608 19.40 -34.06 -1.52
CA PHE A 608 18.81 -33.88 -2.84
C PHE A 608 17.44 -34.53 -2.96
N ARG A 609 17.21 -35.67 -2.30
CA ARG A 609 15.89 -36.30 -2.23
C ARG A 609 14.89 -35.43 -1.48
N GLU A 610 15.32 -34.79 -0.39
CA GLU A 610 14.45 -33.85 0.33
C GLU A 610 14.14 -32.60 -0.50
N ALA A 611 15.13 -32.03 -1.19
CA ALA A 611 14.89 -30.93 -2.15
C ALA A 611 13.85 -31.31 -3.22
N LEU A 612 13.94 -32.53 -3.78
CA LEU A 612 12.96 -33.03 -4.76
C LEU A 612 11.61 -33.37 -4.13
N ARG A 613 11.56 -33.79 -2.87
CA ARG A 613 10.28 -33.97 -2.15
C ARG A 613 9.55 -32.62 -2.02
N LEU A 614 10.30 -31.56 -1.71
CA LEU A 614 9.77 -30.19 -1.58
C LEU A 614 9.42 -29.57 -2.95
N ARG A 615 10.26 -29.83 -3.97
CA ARG A 615 10.04 -29.34 -5.35
C ARG A 615 10.27 -30.47 -6.38
N PRO A 616 9.25 -31.28 -6.70
CA PRO A 616 9.41 -32.50 -7.51
C PRO A 616 9.97 -32.29 -8.92
N ASN A 617 9.82 -31.10 -9.48
CA ASN A 617 10.27 -30.76 -10.83
C ASN A 617 11.58 -29.94 -10.86
N ASP A 618 12.32 -29.88 -9.76
CA ASP A 618 13.58 -29.13 -9.72
C ASP A 618 14.66 -29.81 -10.58
N PRO A 619 15.12 -29.21 -11.68
CA PRO A 619 16.09 -29.83 -12.58
C PRO A 619 17.48 -29.92 -11.97
N ILE A 620 17.85 -28.96 -11.09
CA ILE A 620 19.17 -28.89 -10.47
C ILE A 620 19.31 -29.99 -9.42
N ALA A 621 18.33 -30.15 -8.54
CA ALA A 621 18.31 -31.20 -7.53
C ALA A 621 18.30 -32.60 -8.17
N ARG A 622 17.56 -32.78 -9.29
CA ARG A 622 17.50 -34.06 -10.03
C ARG A 622 18.86 -34.42 -10.63
N GLU A 623 19.51 -33.47 -11.30
CA GLU A 623 20.85 -33.69 -11.88
C GLU A 623 21.89 -33.98 -10.78
N SER A 624 21.84 -33.22 -9.68
CA SER A 624 22.75 -33.39 -8.54
C SER A 624 22.54 -34.74 -7.87
N LEU A 625 21.30 -35.19 -7.70
CA LEU A 625 20.99 -36.54 -7.19
C LEU A 625 21.58 -37.64 -8.07
N SER A 626 21.36 -37.57 -9.38
CA SER A 626 21.88 -38.55 -10.35
C SER A 626 23.40 -38.63 -10.29
N ARG A 627 24.11 -37.52 -10.18
CA ARG A 627 25.57 -37.48 -10.04
C ARG A 627 26.04 -38.10 -8.70
N ALA A 628 25.33 -37.77 -7.61
CA ALA A 628 25.66 -38.30 -6.29
C ALA A 628 25.42 -39.81 -6.23
N GLU A 629 24.33 -40.34 -6.80
CA GLU A 629 24.05 -41.78 -6.89
C GLU A 629 25.09 -42.52 -7.73
N ALA A 630 25.55 -41.93 -8.84
CA ALA A 630 26.62 -42.51 -9.67
C ALA A 630 27.99 -42.52 -8.97
N SER A 631 28.20 -41.70 -7.95
CA SER A 631 29.46 -41.65 -7.17
C SER A 631 29.52 -42.67 -6.03
N VAL A 632 28.41 -43.35 -5.71
CA VAL A 632 28.39 -44.40 -4.65
C VAL A 632 29.00 -45.66 -5.20
N PRO A 633 30.05 -46.25 -4.54
CA PRO A 633 30.66 -47.52 -4.95
C PRO A 633 29.62 -48.66 -5.00
N ALA A 634 29.72 -49.54 -5.99
CA ALA A 634 28.81 -50.67 -6.18
C ALA A 634 28.65 -51.57 -4.94
N SER A 635 29.67 -51.64 -4.09
CA SER A 635 29.65 -52.38 -2.82
C SER A 635 28.73 -51.78 -1.73
N GLN A 636 28.24 -50.57 -1.90
CA GLN A 636 27.32 -49.87 -0.96
C GLN A 636 25.91 -49.70 -1.50
N GLN A 637 25.62 -50.12 -2.75
CA GLN A 637 24.30 -50.00 -3.38
C GLN A 637 23.34 -51.15 -3.00
N GLU A 638 23.82 -52.21 -2.34
CA GLU A 638 23.02 -53.39 -1.96
C GLU A 638 22.67 -53.47 -0.46
N LYS A 639 22.73 -52.40 0.26
CA LYS A 639 22.20 -52.27 1.62
C LYS A 639 21.14 -51.15 1.63
#